data_e4bebda8bfe8452cdd872a9304176648
#
_entry.id   e4bebda8bfe8452cdd872a9304176648
#
_cell.length_a   1.000
_cell.length_b   1.000
_cell.length_c   1.000
_cell.angle_alpha   90.00
_cell.angle_beta   90.00
_cell.angle_gamma   90.00
#
_symmetry.space_group_name_H-M   'P 1'
#
loop_
_entity.id
_entity.type
_entity.pdbx_description
1 polymer ?
#
loop_
_entity_poly.entity_id
_entity_poly.type
_entity_poly.pdbx_seq_one_letter_code
_entity_poly.pdbx_strand_id
1 'polypeptide(L)'
;MDLKGIVMVGLSALSICGCSTKKTETVDEKINRIYENMSQNERIAQLQGTYMTQFFDENDKLDTALCRRLIPDGIGHFSQFTMNFRKTPDEVRDMVAQMQDWLIHNTPSGIPALLHEEVLSGINGYDATVYPQQIGLACSFNPELAEKKTYETATDLRKIGGMQALSPMVDVVRNPSFNRLEESYGEDGYLSAVMGVAFVKGLQHGDLKQGVSACSKHFLGYGGGGNADKKELMEEILLPHEAIIRVSDSKVVMTGYHSFDSVKCVANRYLQEGILRDYLKFDGILVSDYSSIEQVDDKLDSTMRAAKAINAGNDVDFPEGKSYKFLSDAIDKGLVSQQTLETAVKRVLKHKARLGLLDDNAKLYETGHIEWDSKDNRKTAYQLATQSVVLLKNNGVLPLSKPSKIALVGPNANSMWAMVGDYSYHSMRYFWKKEIENDLNPRIVNLKSGMEANIPEGYSLKYSRGCDWTEVVETVVEQGGDPRVAYMQDIQNRKIDSGEEANLDQALEIAKESDVIVAAVGENVMLCGENRDRTTLRLPGKQEQFVEKLVATGKPVVLVMFGGRAQIISGLAEKCAAVIQAWYPGEEGGNAVADILYGKVNPSGKLSVSYPNVQINEPICYNRSVEKDPRVAYPFGYGLSYTTFEYSNIKAEKSVATDAEKISISVDVKNTGNFAGDEVVELYLSPADGNKNIRPIQLQGFARVTLNPNEIKTVSFTMYPSQFGYYSDNHWVIDPGKYTIKVGASSQDIRQSEEIEMTGEQKILDLRTKYFAEVK
;
A
#
# COMPACT_ATOMS: atom_id res chain seq x y z
N MET A 1 -24.40 -45.62 -82.09
CA MET A 1 -25.84 -45.65 -81.70
C MET A 1 -26.01 -44.69 -80.57
N ASP A 2 -26.31 -43.55 -80.90
CA ASP A 2 -27.50 -42.69 -80.73
C ASP A 2 -28.33 -42.95 -79.48
N LEU A 3 -28.49 -41.87 -78.72
CA LEU A 3 -29.71 -41.19 -78.31
C LEU A 3 -29.45 -40.15 -77.29
N LYS A 4 -29.45 -38.94 -77.70
CA LYS A 4 -30.37 -37.79 -77.58
C LYS A 4 -31.18 -37.80 -76.26
N GLY A 5 -31.11 -36.76 -75.50
CA GLY A 5 -32.28 -36.06 -75.15
C GLY A 5 -32.48 -35.49 -73.80
N ILE A 6 -32.79 -34.26 -73.87
CA ILE A 6 -33.62 -33.45 -72.99
C ILE A 6 -32.90 -32.71 -71.80
N VAL A 7 -32.63 -31.47 -72.07
CA VAL A 7 -32.37 -30.41 -71.09
C VAL A 7 -33.70 -30.03 -70.44
N MET A 8 -33.79 -30.21 -69.08
CA MET A 8 -34.82 -29.55 -68.26
C MET A 8 -34.20 -28.42 -67.52
N VAL A 9 -34.54 -27.19 -67.91
CA VAL A 9 -34.20 -25.96 -67.19
C VAL A 9 -35.10 -25.85 -65.93
N GLY A 10 -34.56 -26.16 -64.79
CA GLY A 10 -35.20 -25.89 -63.51
C GLY A 10 -34.75 -24.50 -62.99
N LEU A 11 -35.61 -23.49 -62.99
CA LEU A 11 -35.46 -22.26 -62.29
C LEU A 11 -35.49 -22.53 -60.78
N SER A 12 -34.31 -22.54 -60.12
CA SER A 12 -34.23 -22.52 -58.69
C SER A 12 -34.28 -21.07 -58.24
N ALA A 13 -35.40 -20.64 -57.67
CA ALA A 13 -35.47 -19.37 -56.93
C ALA A 13 -34.56 -19.45 -55.71
N LEU A 14 -33.38 -18.79 -55.73
CA LEU A 14 -32.58 -18.54 -54.57
C LEU A 14 -33.32 -17.51 -53.70
N SER A 15 -33.96 -17.96 -52.62
CA SER A 15 -34.32 -17.12 -51.49
C SER A 15 -33.05 -16.69 -50.77
N ILE A 16 -32.62 -15.48 -51.03
CA ILE A 16 -31.59 -14.81 -50.24
C ILE A 16 -32.24 -14.50 -48.89
N CYS A 17 -32.10 -15.43 -47.90
CA CYS A 17 -32.28 -15.10 -46.50
C CYS A 17 -31.15 -14.13 -46.13
N GLY A 18 -31.43 -12.86 -46.15
CA GLY A 18 -30.58 -11.83 -45.58
C GLY A 18 -30.51 -12.02 -44.07
N CYS A 19 -29.57 -12.84 -43.59
CA CYS A 19 -29.10 -12.74 -42.22
C CYS A 19 -28.42 -11.36 -42.07
N SER A 20 -29.16 -10.37 -41.61
CA SER A 20 -28.58 -9.15 -41.11
C SER A 20 -27.84 -9.55 -39.80
N THR A 21 -26.56 -9.82 -39.90
CA THR A 21 -25.69 -9.83 -38.72
C THR A 21 -25.82 -8.46 -38.08
N LYS A 22 -26.57 -8.32 -37.00
CA LYS A 22 -26.55 -7.14 -36.18
C LYS A 22 -25.08 -6.89 -35.84
N LYS A 23 -24.49 -5.82 -36.36
CA LYS A 23 -23.15 -5.40 -36.01
C LYS A 23 -23.13 -5.20 -34.47
N THR A 24 -22.33 -5.97 -33.78
CA THR A 24 -22.21 -5.83 -32.35
C THR A 24 -21.70 -4.42 -32.03
N GLU A 25 -22.44 -3.68 -31.24
CA GLU A 25 -22.07 -2.33 -30.79
C GLU A 25 -20.72 -2.38 -30.07
N THR A 26 -19.78 -1.54 -30.47
CA THR A 26 -18.48 -1.41 -29.76
C THR A 26 -18.67 -0.71 -28.42
N VAL A 27 -17.70 -0.85 -27.51
CA VAL A 27 -17.72 -0.18 -26.19
C VAL A 27 -17.81 1.34 -26.36
N ASP A 28 -17.06 1.92 -27.29
CA ASP A 28 -17.08 3.35 -27.54
C ASP A 28 -18.42 3.83 -28.16
N GLU A 29 -19.02 3.05 -29.08
CA GLU A 29 -20.36 3.34 -29.59
C GLU A 29 -21.41 3.30 -28.48
N LYS A 30 -21.34 2.31 -27.55
CA LYS A 30 -22.21 2.22 -26.37
C LYS A 30 -22.06 3.41 -25.44
N ILE A 31 -20.81 3.81 -25.13
CA ILE A 31 -20.53 4.98 -24.28
C ILE A 31 -21.06 6.27 -24.90
N ASN A 32 -20.84 6.48 -26.19
CA ASN A 32 -21.35 7.65 -26.91
C ASN A 32 -22.88 7.70 -26.84
N ARG A 33 -23.55 6.60 -27.13
CA ARG A 33 -25.02 6.51 -27.06
C ARG A 33 -25.55 6.79 -25.65
N ILE A 34 -24.91 6.25 -24.60
CA ILE A 34 -25.28 6.53 -23.21
C ILE A 34 -25.11 8.03 -22.93
N TYR A 35 -23.95 8.61 -23.23
CA TYR A 35 -23.65 10.01 -23.00
C TYR A 35 -24.63 10.95 -23.70
N GLU A 36 -24.96 10.70 -24.97
CA GLU A 36 -25.88 11.51 -25.77
C GLU A 36 -27.29 11.53 -25.18
N ASN A 37 -27.73 10.43 -24.57
CA ASN A 37 -29.06 10.33 -23.95
C ASN A 37 -29.12 10.91 -22.52
N MET A 38 -28.00 11.25 -21.89
CA MET A 38 -27.95 11.82 -20.56
C MET A 38 -28.21 13.33 -20.58
N SER A 39 -28.98 13.82 -19.62
CA SER A 39 -29.06 15.25 -19.28
C SER A 39 -27.71 15.74 -18.70
N GLN A 40 -27.53 17.06 -18.61
CA GLN A 40 -26.34 17.66 -18.00
C GLN A 40 -26.20 17.23 -16.52
N ASN A 41 -27.30 17.17 -15.77
CA ASN A 41 -27.28 16.76 -14.36
C ASN A 41 -26.87 15.29 -14.22
N GLU A 42 -27.37 14.38 -15.04
CA GLU A 42 -26.96 12.98 -15.05
C GLU A 42 -25.46 12.82 -15.36
N ARG A 43 -24.96 13.61 -16.33
CA ARG A 43 -23.52 13.64 -16.66
C ARG A 43 -22.69 14.07 -15.45
N ILE A 44 -23.08 15.16 -14.78
CA ILE A 44 -22.41 15.66 -13.58
C ILE A 44 -22.51 14.66 -12.42
N ALA A 45 -23.65 13.99 -12.23
CA ALA A 45 -23.84 12.97 -11.21
C ALA A 45 -22.83 11.80 -11.34
N GLN A 46 -22.42 11.44 -12.57
CA GLN A 46 -21.40 10.38 -12.77
C GLN A 46 -20.01 10.77 -12.26
N LEU A 47 -19.72 12.06 -12.08
CA LEU A 47 -18.45 12.57 -11.57
C LEU A 47 -18.44 12.79 -10.05
N GLN A 48 -19.49 12.37 -9.35
CA GLN A 48 -19.68 12.61 -7.92
C GLN A 48 -19.71 11.30 -7.14
N GLY A 49 -19.22 11.36 -5.89
CA GLY A 49 -19.42 10.34 -4.89
C GLY A 49 -20.49 10.73 -3.84
N THR A 50 -20.91 9.77 -3.03
CA THR A 50 -21.66 9.98 -1.80
C THR A 50 -21.51 8.76 -0.87
N TYR A 51 -21.87 8.91 0.41
CA TYR A 51 -21.88 7.78 1.35
C TYR A 51 -23.20 7.00 1.24
N MET A 52 -23.11 5.71 1.01
CA MET A 52 -24.29 4.83 0.87
C MET A 52 -25.10 4.74 2.18
N THR A 53 -24.41 4.80 3.32
CA THR A 53 -25.00 4.62 4.65
C THR A 53 -26.15 5.57 4.97
N GLN A 54 -26.15 6.80 4.44
CA GLN A 54 -27.19 7.79 4.72
C GLN A 54 -28.57 7.43 4.15
N PHE A 55 -28.63 6.49 3.21
CA PHE A 55 -29.86 6.09 2.52
C PHE A 55 -30.59 4.92 3.16
N PHE A 56 -30.09 4.39 4.29
CA PHE A 56 -30.68 3.25 4.97
C PHE A 56 -31.20 3.64 6.35
N ASP A 57 -32.37 3.08 6.70
CA ASP A 57 -32.93 3.22 8.02
C ASP A 57 -32.28 2.24 9.03
N GLU A 58 -32.71 2.29 10.29
CA GLU A 58 -32.22 1.45 11.39
C GLU A 58 -32.44 -0.06 11.17
N ASN A 59 -33.33 -0.45 10.22
CA ASN A 59 -33.64 -1.84 9.87
C ASN A 59 -33.00 -2.25 8.55
N ASP A 60 -31.98 -1.51 8.05
CA ASP A 60 -31.26 -1.77 6.79
C ASP A 60 -32.15 -1.72 5.54
N LYS A 61 -33.25 -0.99 5.63
CA LYS A 61 -34.14 -0.78 4.52
C LYS A 61 -33.83 0.53 3.81
N LEU A 62 -33.77 0.47 2.48
CA LEU A 62 -33.49 1.62 1.64
C LEU A 62 -34.62 2.67 1.74
N ASP A 63 -34.29 3.92 2.12
CA ASP A 63 -35.18 5.06 2.04
C ASP A 63 -35.24 5.62 0.61
N THR A 64 -36.18 5.06 -0.18
CA THR A 64 -36.35 5.45 -1.58
C THR A 64 -36.85 6.89 -1.75
N ALA A 65 -37.48 7.49 -0.72
CA ALA A 65 -37.89 8.91 -0.76
C ALA A 65 -36.64 9.79 -0.63
N LEU A 66 -35.70 9.43 0.25
CA LEU A 66 -34.43 10.12 0.39
C LEU A 66 -33.59 9.99 -0.88
N CYS A 67 -33.54 8.81 -1.48
CA CYS A 67 -32.86 8.59 -2.76
C CYS A 67 -33.39 9.52 -3.85
N ARG A 68 -34.72 9.60 -4.04
CA ARG A 68 -35.36 10.52 -5.02
C ARG A 68 -35.06 11.97 -4.76
N ARG A 69 -34.82 12.36 -3.51
CA ARG A 69 -34.52 13.75 -3.12
C ARG A 69 -33.05 14.11 -3.34
N LEU A 70 -32.13 13.22 -2.98
CA LEU A 70 -30.69 13.52 -2.95
C LEU A 70 -29.94 13.11 -4.22
N ILE A 71 -30.36 12.03 -4.89
CA ILE A 71 -29.70 11.48 -6.08
C ILE A 71 -30.72 11.19 -7.21
N PRO A 72 -31.61 12.16 -7.55
CA PRO A 72 -32.65 11.94 -8.57
C PRO A 72 -32.10 11.61 -9.96
N ASP A 73 -30.89 12.11 -10.28
CA ASP A 73 -30.18 11.93 -11.53
C ASP A 73 -29.19 10.75 -11.47
N GLY A 74 -29.26 9.91 -10.42
CA GLY A 74 -28.29 8.86 -10.12
C GLY A 74 -27.07 9.39 -9.39
N ILE A 75 -26.04 8.55 -9.28
CA ILE A 75 -24.76 8.88 -8.66
C ILE A 75 -23.63 8.03 -9.31
N GLY A 76 -22.43 8.60 -9.46
CA GLY A 76 -21.30 7.90 -10.04
C GLY A 76 -20.70 6.86 -9.12
N HIS A 77 -20.53 7.21 -7.83
CA HIS A 77 -19.74 6.43 -6.88
C HIS A 77 -20.37 6.38 -5.48
N PHE A 78 -20.13 5.28 -4.75
CA PHE A 78 -20.33 5.19 -3.30
C PHE A 78 -18.99 5.01 -2.59
N SER A 79 -18.77 5.88 -1.58
CA SER A 79 -17.52 6.00 -0.84
C SER A 79 -17.54 5.18 0.43
N GLN A 80 -16.44 4.45 0.72
CA GLN A 80 -16.19 3.71 1.98
C GLN A 80 -17.45 3.01 2.52
N PHE A 81 -18.02 2.14 1.72
CA PHE A 81 -19.33 1.57 1.98
C PHE A 81 -19.34 0.45 3.03
N THR A 82 -18.19 -0.17 3.33
CA THR A 82 -18.05 -1.21 4.37
C THR A 82 -17.64 -0.61 5.71
N MET A 83 -16.68 0.32 5.73
CA MET A 83 -16.16 0.93 6.96
C MET A 83 -17.24 1.61 7.79
N ASN A 84 -18.24 2.16 7.13
CA ASN A 84 -19.32 2.90 7.82
C ASN A 84 -20.35 2.00 8.51
N PHE A 85 -20.29 0.69 8.32
CA PHE A 85 -21.21 -0.28 8.94
C PHE A 85 -20.49 -1.22 9.92
N ARG A 86 -21.19 -1.64 10.98
CA ARG A 86 -20.81 -2.78 11.81
C ARG A 86 -21.71 -3.97 11.46
N LYS A 87 -21.50 -4.52 10.26
CA LYS A 87 -22.36 -5.52 9.64
C LYS A 87 -21.56 -6.63 9.01
N THR A 88 -22.17 -7.80 8.98
CA THR A 88 -21.62 -8.96 8.28
C THR A 88 -21.53 -8.70 6.77
N PRO A 89 -20.68 -9.41 6.03
CA PRO A 89 -20.58 -9.24 4.58
C PRO A 89 -21.89 -9.53 3.85
N ASP A 90 -22.71 -10.47 4.35
CA ASP A 90 -24.03 -10.76 3.77
C ASP A 90 -24.99 -9.57 3.90
N GLU A 91 -25.04 -8.93 5.08
CA GLU A 91 -25.89 -7.74 5.32
C GLU A 91 -25.44 -6.57 4.42
N VAL A 92 -24.12 -6.33 4.32
CA VAL A 92 -23.58 -5.25 3.44
C VAL A 92 -23.93 -5.54 1.98
N ARG A 93 -23.76 -6.78 1.50
CA ARG A 93 -24.15 -7.17 0.13
C ARG A 93 -25.62 -6.91 -0.13
N ASP A 94 -26.50 -7.25 0.82
CA ASP A 94 -27.96 -7.06 0.67
C ASP A 94 -28.35 -5.59 0.59
N MET A 95 -27.63 -4.72 1.34
CA MET A 95 -27.79 -3.26 1.22
C MET A 95 -27.29 -2.76 -0.14
N VAL A 96 -26.13 -3.24 -0.62
CA VAL A 96 -25.61 -2.92 -1.96
C VAL A 96 -26.62 -3.35 -3.04
N ALA A 97 -27.21 -4.54 -2.91
CA ALA A 97 -28.21 -5.04 -3.84
C ALA A 97 -29.43 -4.12 -3.92
N GLN A 98 -30.00 -3.70 -2.79
CA GLN A 98 -31.14 -2.76 -2.73
C GLN A 98 -30.80 -1.42 -3.41
N MET A 99 -29.61 -0.88 -3.16
CA MET A 99 -29.19 0.40 -3.73
C MET A 99 -28.95 0.31 -5.24
N GLN A 100 -28.24 -0.70 -5.71
CA GLN A 100 -27.97 -0.88 -7.13
C GLN A 100 -29.26 -1.14 -7.93
N ASP A 101 -30.17 -1.96 -7.39
CA ASP A 101 -31.48 -2.20 -7.99
C ASP A 101 -32.29 -0.90 -8.10
N TRP A 102 -32.26 -0.07 -7.04
CA TRP A 102 -32.95 1.22 -7.06
C TRP A 102 -32.33 2.16 -8.14
N LEU A 103 -31.01 2.25 -8.24
CA LEU A 103 -30.34 3.09 -9.26
C LEU A 103 -30.71 2.66 -10.68
N ILE A 104 -30.69 1.37 -10.95
CA ILE A 104 -30.97 0.82 -12.27
C ILE A 104 -32.42 1.10 -12.70
N HIS A 105 -33.39 0.95 -11.78
CA HIS A 105 -34.80 0.99 -12.14
C HIS A 105 -35.50 2.32 -11.85
N ASN A 106 -34.89 3.22 -11.07
CA ASN A 106 -35.54 4.46 -10.61
C ASN A 106 -34.81 5.74 -10.98
N THR A 107 -33.65 5.67 -11.65
CA THR A 107 -32.96 6.84 -12.21
C THR A 107 -33.08 6.88 -13.72
N PRO A 108 -33.03 8.08 -14.35
CA PRO A 108 -33.30 8.19 -15.79
C PRO A 108 -32.28 7.42 -16.67
N SER A 109 -30.99 7.45 -16.30
CA SER A 109 -29.94 6.73 -17.04
C SER A 109 -29.84 5.25 -16.71
N GLY A 110 -30.35 4.81 -15.53
CA GLY A 110 -30.27 3.43 -15.09
C GLY A 110 -28.84 2.88 -14.90
N ILE A 111 -27.86 3.75 -14.65
CA ILE A 111 -26.46 3.37 -14.54
C ILE A 111 -26.14 3.00 -13.08
N PRO A 112 -25.58 1.79 -12.80
CA PRO A 112 -25.16 1.42 -11.46
C PRO A 112 -23.99 2.29 -10.97
N ALA A 113 -23.91 2.52 -9.65
CA ALA A 113 -22.79 3.21 -9.03
C ALA A 113 -21.57 2.29 -8.91
N LEU A 114 -20.38 2.88 -8.94
CA LEU A 114 -19.13 2.21 -8.61
C LEU A 114 -18.89 2.35 -7.10
N LEU A 115 -18.73 1.21 -6.39
CA LEU A 115 -18.46 1.19 -4.97
C LEU A 115 -16.96 1.04 -4.72
N HIS A 116 -16.39 1.92 -3.88
CA HIS A 116 -15.00 1.85 -3.51
C HIS A 116 -14.78 1.75 -2.00
N GLU A 117 -13.69 1.07 -1.63
CA GLU A 117 -13.27 0.90 -0.24
C GLU A 117 -11.74 1.01 -0.11
N GLU A 118 -11.27 1.26 1.11
CA GLU A 118 -9.88 1.14 1.47
C GLU A 118 -9.50 -0.33 1.70
N VAL A 119 -8.35 -0.74 1.18
CA VAL A 119 -7.91 -2.14 1.28
C VAL A 119 -6.40 -2.29 1.57
N LEU A 120 -5.78 -1.28 2.17
CA LEU A 120 -4.33 -1.30 2.46
C LEU A 120 -3.91 -2.55 3.24
N SER A 121 -4.56 -2.81 4.36
CA SER A 121 -4.30 -3.99 5.21
C SER A 121 -5.39 -5.07 5.14
N GLY A 122 -6.09 -5.19 4.02
CA GLY A 122 -7.31 -5.97 3.83
C GLY A 122 -8.52 -5.06 3.69
N ILE A 123 -9.71 -5.62 3.48
CA ILE A 123 -10.94 -4.83 3.36
C ILE A 123 -11.17 -4.07 4.68
N ASN A 124 -11.44 -2.77 4.58
CA ASN A 124 -11.81 -1.97 5.74
C ASN A 124 -13.28 -2.24 6.12
N GLY A 125 -13.57 -3.47 6.52
CA GLY A 125 -14.90 -4.01 6.82
C GLY A 125 -14.94 -4.82 8.10
N TYR A 126 -16.11 -4.84 8.73
CA TYR A 126 -16.32 -5.58 9.97
C TYR A 126 -16.05 -7.07 9.77
N ASP A 127 -15.23 -7.66 10.62
CA ASP A 127 -14.80 -9.05 10.58
C ASP A 127 -14.00 -9.48 9.32
N ALA A 128 -13.46 -8.53 8.54
CA ALA A 128 -12.56 -8.85 7.44
C ALA A 128 -11.14 -9.15 7.96
N THR A 129 -10.38 -9.94 7.17
CA THR A 129 -8.98 -10.27 7.47
C THR A 129 -8.12 -9.02 7.53
N VAL A 130 -7.31 -8.90 8.59
CA VAL A 130 -6.35 -7.81 8.77
C VAL A 130 -4.93 -8.32 8.54
N TYR A 131 -4.37 -7.97 7.40
CA TYR A 131 -2.98 -8.28 7.03
C TYR A 131 -2.00 -7.24 7.60
N PRO A 132 -0.67 -7.54 7.60
CA PRO A 132 0.35 -6.55 7.94
C PRO A 132 0.21 -5.27 7.12
N GLN A 133 0.52 -4.12 7.74
CA GLN A 133 0.60 -2.83 7.06
C GLN A 133 1.70 -2.82 5.98
N GLN A 134 1.60 -1.88 5.02
CA GLN A 134 2.45 -1.82 3.83
C GLN A 134 3.94 -1.74 4.15
N ILE A 135 4.34 -1.02 5.20
CA ILE A 135 5.74 -0.95 5.63
C ILE A 135 6.28 -2.34 6.04
N GLY A 136 5.47 -3.13 6.76
CA GLY A 136 5.78 -4.52 7.09
C GLY A 136 5.78 -5.41 5.85
N LEU A 137 4.77 -5.24 4.97
CA LEU A 137 4.71 -5.96 3.70
C LEU A 137 5.95 -5.69 2.83
N ALA A 138 6.44 -4.45 2.77
CA ALA A 138 7.66 -4.08 2.07
C ALA A 138 8.89 -4.79 2.66
N CYS A 139 8.97 -4.88 3.99
CA CYS A 139 10.06 -5.59 4.68
C CYS A 139 10.10 -7.10 4.39
N SER A 140 9.04 -7.68 3.85
CA SER A 140 9.05 -9.07 3.39
C SER A 140 9.89 -9.26 2.11
N PHE A 141 10.07 -8.25 1.28
CA PHE A 141 10.67 -8.36 -0.06
C PHE A 141 10.08 -9.54 -0.85
N ASN A 142 8.75 -9.75 -0.73
CA ASN A 142 8.04 -10.86 -1.34
C ASN A 142 6.83 -10.36 -2.16
N PRO A 143 7.04 -9.98 -3.43
CA PRO A 143 5.95 -9.50 -4.28
C PRO A 143 4.89 -10.57 -4.59
N GLU A 144 5.27 -11.86 -4.65
CA GLU A 144 4.31 -12.95 -4.91
C GLU A 144 3.29 -13.07 -3.76
N LEU A 145 3.74 -12.93 -2.52
CA LEU A 145 2.87 -12.98 -1.35
C LEU A 145 2.02 -11.71 -1.22
N ALA A 146 2.54 -10.56 -1.67
CA ALA A 146 1.78 -9.32 -1.78
C ALA A 146 0.65 -9.45 -2.81
N GLU A 147 0.94 -10.02 -3.99
CA GLU A 147 -0.06 -10.30 -5.04
C GLU A 147 -1.13 -11.27 -4.53
N LYS A 148 -0.73 -12.34 -3.83
CA LYS A 148 -1.67 -13.31 -3.24
C LYS A 148 -2.62 -12.65 -2.23
N LYS A 149 -2.09 -11.86 -1.27
CA LYS A 149 -2.88 -11.08 -0.32
C LYS A 149 -3.97 -10.27 -1.02
N THR A 150 -3.58 -9.53 -2.05
CA THR A 150 -4.51 -8.62 -2.71
C THR A 150 -5.49 -9.35 -3.64
N TYR A 151 -5.10 -10.49 -4.19
CA TYR A 151 -6.01 -11.40 -4.88
C TYR A 151 -7.12 -11.90 -3.95
N GLU A 152 -6.78 -12.35 -2.74
CA GLU A 152 -7.73 -12.76 -1.70
C GLU A 152 -8.65 -11.59 -1.31
N THR A 153 -8.07 -10.42 -1.06
CA THR A 153 -8.81 -9.19 -0.71
C THR A 153 -9.81 -8.78 -1.82
N ALA A 154 -9.39 -8.81 -3.09
CA ALA A 154 -10.27 -8.47 -4.21
C ALA A 154 -11.40 -9.48 -4.39
N THR A 155 -11.10 -10.77 -4.20
CA THR A 155 -12.11 -11.84 -4.22
C THR A 155 -13.22 -11.56 -3.22
N ASP A 156 -12.86 -11.20 -1.99
CA ASP A 156 -13.83 -10.94 -0.93
C ASP A 156 -14.58 -9.61 -1.16
N LEU A 157 -13.91 -8.57 -1.63
CA LEU A 157 -14.53 -7.29 -1.92
C LEU A 157 -15.55 -7.39 -3.08
N ARG A 158 -15.24 -8.18 -4.11
CA ARG A 158 -16.16 -8.42 -5.26
C ARG A 158 -17.45 -9.14 -4.85
N LYS A 159 -17.37 -10.04 -3.87
CA LYS A 159 -18.57 -10.77 -3.37
C LYS A 159 -19.64 -9.82 -2.87
N ILE A 160 -19.25 -8.71 -2.25
CA ILE A 160 -20.18 -7.71 -1.71
C ILE A 160 -20.47 -6.54 -2.65
N GLY A 161 -19.94 -6.55 -3.86
CA GLY A 161 -20.17 -5.52 -4.87
C GLY A 161 -19.16 -4.37 -4.91
N GLY A 162 -18.07 -4.43 -4.14
CA GLY A 162 -16.98 -3.48 -4.26
C GLY A 162 -16.15 -3.74 -5.51
N MET A 163 -15.84 -2.67 -6.25
CA MET A 163 -15.20 -2.78 -7.57
C MET A 163 -13.98 -1.89 -7.73
N GLN A 164 -13.73 -1.01 -6.77
CA GLN A 164 -12.55 -0.14 -6.75
C GLN A 164 -11.94 -0.13 -5.35
N ALA A 165 -10.63 -0.24 -5.29
CA ALA A 165 -9.81 -0.13 -4.10
C ALA A 165 -9.05 1.19 -4.11
N LEU A 166 -9.10 1.99 -3.05
CA LEU A 166 -8.32 3.22 -2.91
C LEU A 166 -6.88 2.91 -2.45
N SER A 167 -6.27 1.94 -3.10
CA SER A 167 -4.97 1.36 -2.78
C SER A 167 -4.29 0.85 -4.06
N PRO A 168 -2.94 0.76 -4.09
CA PRO A 168 -1.97 0.97 -3.02
C PRO A 168 -1.56 2.43 -2.83
N MET A 169 -1.03 2.77 -1.64
CA MET A 169 -0.22 3.97 -1.44
C MET A 169 1.21 3.66 -1.86
N VAL A 170 1.69 4.36 -2.89
CA VAL A 170 3.02 4.15 -3.47
C VAL A 170 3.91 5.38 -3.40
N ASP A 171 3.58 6.29 -2.50
CA ASP A 171 4.45 7.41 -2.18
C ASP A 171 5.81 6.91 -1.69
N VAL A 172 6.89 7.46 -2.24
CA VAL A 172 8.26 7.19 -1.81
C VAL A 172 8.56 8.07 -0.60
N VAL A 173 8.52 7.48 0.59
CA VAL A 173 8.60 8.23 1.85
C VAL A 173 10.02 8.25 2.38
N ARG A 174 10.65 9.42 2.36
CA ARG A 174 12.02 9.66 2.81
C ARG A 174 12.14 10.44 4.10
N ASN A 175 11.04 11.01 4.57
CA ASN A 175 10.99 11.66 5.87
C ASN A 175 10.56 10.64 6.92
N PRO A 176 11.46 10.21 7.84
CA PRO A 176 11.12 9.21 8.85
C PRO A 176 10.07 9.68 9.86
N SER A 177 9.82 11.01 9.94
CA SER A 177 8.79 11.59 10.81
C SER A 177 7.41 11.63 10.15
N PHE A 178 7.29 11.27 8.86
CA PHE A 178 6.03 11.31 8.14
C PHE A 178 4.99 10.39 8.79
N ASN A 179 3.82 10.93 9.08
CA ASN A 179 2.78 10.26 9.85
C ASN A 179 2.17 9.04 9.16
N ARG A 180 2.19 9.00 7.81
CA ARG A 180 1.67 7.93 6.97
C ARG A 180 2.76 6.98 6.45
N LEU A 181 3.95 6.94 7.07
CA LEU A 181 5.04 6.04 6.68
C LEU A 181 4.57 4.56 6.65
N GLU A 182 3.76 4.16 7.62
CA GLU A 182 3.23 2.80 7.74
C GLU A 182 2.44 2.32 6.51
N GLU A 183 1.81 3.26 5.80
CA GLU A 183 1.01 2.98 4.61
C GLU A 183 1.86 2.83 3.34
N SER A 184 3.15 3.21 3.38
CA SER A 184 4.07 3.21 2.25
C SER A 184 4.94 1.96 2.20
N TYR A 185 5.61 1.75 1.07
CA TYR A 185 6.65 0.72 0.93
C TYR A 185 8.06 1.22 1.33
N GLY A 186 8.18 2.44 1.88
CA GLY A 186 9.41 3.00 2.41
C GLY A 186 10.10 4.00 1.47
N GLU A 187 11.44 4.07 1.56
CA GLU A 187 12.23 5.15 0.97
C GLU A 187 12.72 4.90 -0.45
N ASP A 188 12.56 3.69 -0.97
CA ASP A 188 13.10 3.27 -2.27
C ASP A 188 12.02 3.18 -3.35
N GLY A 189 12.23 3.90 -4.46
CA GLY A 189 11.29 3.92 -5.57
C GLY A 189 11.18 2.60 -6.33
N TYR A 190 12.28 1.81 -6.41
CA TYR A 190 12.28 0.51 -7.07
C TYR A 190 11.48 -0.53 -6.27
N LEU A 191 11.74 -0.64 -4.96
CA LEU A 191 10.99 -1.53 -4.07
C LEU A 191 9.49 -1.16 -4.08
N SER A 192 9.17 0.14 -3.98
CA SER A 192 7.78 0.63 -4.04
C SER A 192 7.11 0.29 -5.38
N ALA A 193 7.84 0.35 -6.48
CA ALA A 193 7.33 -0.01 -7.81
C ALA A 193 7.07 -1.51 -7.94
N VAL A 194 8.00 -2.37 -7.49
CA VAL A 194 7.84 -3.84 -7.54
C VAL A 194 6.65 -4.29 -6.70
N MET A 195 6.60 -3.84 -5.43
CA MET A 195 5.53 -4.20 -4.51
C MET A 195 4.18 -3.62 -4.94
N GLY A 196 4.16 -2.37 -5.45
CA GLY A 196 2.96 -1.74 -5.98
C GLY A 196 2.40 -2.45 -7.21
N VAL A 197 3.25 -2.87 -8.13
CA VAL A 197 2.84 -3.66 -9.31
C VAL A 197 2.24 -5.01 -8.89
N ALA A 198 2.86 -5.71 -7.94
CA ALA A 198 2.35 -6.96 -7.42
C ALA A 198 0.98 -6.77 -6.74
N PHE A 199 0.85 -5.73 -5.92
CA PHE A 199 -0.41 -5.38 -5.26
C PHE A 199 -1.54 -5.13 -6.27
N VAL A 200 -1.27 -4.37 -7.33
CA VAL A 200 -2.27 -4.07 -8.38
C VAL A 200 -2.62 -5.30 -9.19
N LYS A 201 -1.66 -6.15 -9.54
CA LYS A 201 -1.92 -7.41 -10.25
C LYS A 201 -2.85 -8.32 -9.48
N GLY A 202 -2.62 -8.47 -8.17
CA GLY A 202 -3.51 -9.25 -7.31
C GLY A 202 -4.92 -8.68 -7.28
N LEU A 203 -5.08 -7.35 -7.10
CA LEU A 203 -6.41 -6.73 -7.12
C LEU A 203 -7.16 -6.94 -8.44
N GLN A 204 -6.48 -6.80 -9.58
CA GLN A 204 -7.12 -6.81 -10.90
C GLN A 204 -7.42 -8.20 -11.45
N HIS A 205 -6.89 -9.29 -10.84
CA HIS A 205 -7.10 -10.70 -11.28
C HIS A 205 -6.76 -10.95 -12.78
N GLY A 206 -6.01 -10.06 -13.43
CA GLY A 206 -5.77 -10.11 -14.87
C GLY A 206 -6.95 -9.72 -15.75
N ASP A 207 -8.15 -9.54 -15.18
CA ASP A 207 -9.38 -9.07 -15.83
C ASP A 207 -10.22 -8.25 -14.85
N LEU A 208 -10.40 -6.96 -15.13
CA LEU A 208 -11.18 -6.06 -14.29
C LEU A 208 -12.64 -6.45 -14.12
N LYS A 209 -13.20 -7.26 -15.04
CA LYS A 209 -14.55 -7.79 -14.87
C LYS A 209 -14.64 -8.83 -13.74
N GLN A 210 -13.53 -9.47 -13.39
CA GLN A 210 -13.43 -10.44 -12.30
C GLN A 210 -12.76 -9.85 -11.05
N GLY A 211 -11.84 -8.90 -11.24
CA GLY A 211 -11.05 -8.26 -10.20
C GLY A 211 -11.65 -6.95 -9.70
N VAL A 212 -10.81 -6.21 -9.00
CA VAL A 212 -11.08 -4.88 -8.43
C VAL A 212 -10.10 -3.88 -9.03
N SER A 213 -10.59 -2.73 -9.44
CA SER A 213 -9.75 -1.66 -9.96
C SER A 213 -8.91 -1.05 -8.85
N ALA A 214 -7.59 -1.10 -8.98
CA ALA A 214 -6.67 -0.46 -8.06
C ALA A 214 -6.58 1.05 -8.33
N CYS A 215 -6.43 1.84 -7.26
CA CYS A 215 -6.20 3.28 -7.30
C CYS A 215 -4.87 3.61 -6.65
N SER A 216 -3.82 3.85 -7.45
CA SER A 216 -2.53 4.26 -6.91
C SER A 216 -2.58 5.70 -6.37
N LYS A 217 -2.02 5.91 -5.17
CA LYS A 217 -2.05 7.19 -4.47
C LYS A 217 -0.72 7.48 -3.77
N HIS A 218 -0.36 8.76 -3.57
CA HIS A 218 -1.07 9.99 -3.95
C HIS A 218 -0.29 10.71 -5.04
N PHE A 219 -0.86 10.93 -6.19
CA PHE A 219 -0.16 11.51 -7.34
C PHE A 219 -0.04 13.03 -7.20
N LEU A 220 1.19 13.62 -7.08
CA LEU A 220 2.48 12.98 -7.12
C LEU A 220 3.40 13.68 -6.10
N GLY A 221 4.12 12.88 -5.27
CA GLY A 221 5.18 13.41 -4.39
C GLY A 221 4.75 13.71 -2.95
N TYR A 222 3.69 13.08 -2.43
CA TYR A 222 3.35 13.12 -1.01
C TYR A 222 4.45 12.44 -0.18
N GLY A 223 4.56 12.76 1.11
CA GLY A 223 5.61 12.18 1.97
C GLY A 223 7.02 12.76 1.79
N GLY A 224 7.13 13.98 1.21
CA GLY A 224 8.39 14.72 1.10
C GLY A 224 8.86 15.01 -0.33
N GLY A 225 8.15 14.52 -1.35
CA GLY A 225 8.50 14.72 -2.76
C GLY A 225 7.94 15.98 -3.42
N GLY A 226 7.11 16.77 -2.73
CA GLY A 226 6.44 17.94 -3.32
C GLY A 226 7.36 19.08 -3.77
N ASN A 227 8.61 19.10 -3.32
CA ASN A 227 9.66 20.04 -3.71
C ASN A 227 10.83 19.35 -4.45
N ALA A 228 10.65 18.12 -4.91
CA ALA A 228 11.68 17.40 -5.64
C ALA A 228 12.03 18.13 -6.94
N ASP A 229 13.32 18.14 -7.30
CA ASP A 229 13.71 18.58 -8.62
C ASP A 229 13.18 17.61 -9.70
N LYS A 230 13.20 18.03 -10.95
CA LYS A 230 12.64 17.24 -12.05
C LYS A 230 13.30 15.87 -12.20
N LYS A 231 14.59 15.78 -11.96
CA LYS A 231 15.34 14.54 -12.05
C LYS A 231 14.88 13.55 -10.97
N GLU A 232 14.82 13.99 -9.73
CA GLU A 232 14.33 13.17 -8.61
C GLU A 232 12.86 12.76 -8.80
N LEU A 233 12.04 13.70 -9.26
CA LEU A 233 10.64 13.43 -9.57
C LEU A 233 10.51 12.28 -10.58
N MET A 234 11.24 12.33 -11.70
CA MET A 234 11.12 11.37 -12.80
C MET A 234 11.83 10.04 -12.49
N GLU A 235 12.97 10.05 -11.81
CA GLU A 235 13.75 8.85 -11.57
C GLU A 235 13.19 7.95 -10.46
N GLU A 236 12.63 8.56 -9.41
CA GLU A 236 12.30 7.85 -8.19
C GLU A 236 10.84 8.02 -7.75
N ILE A 237 10.34 9.26 -7.67
CA ILE A 237 9.00 9.52 -7.13
C ILE A 237 7.91 9.08 -8.10
N LEU A 238 8.11 9.28 -9.40
CA LEU A 238 7.18 8.84 -10.44
C LEU A 238 7.26 7.34 -10.71
N LEU A 239 8.42 6.71 -10.46
CA LEU A 239 8.69 5.32 -10.83
C LEU A 239 7.60 4.32 -10.39
N PRO A 240 7.09 4.36 -9.13
CA PRO A 240 6.02 3.44 -8.73
C PRO A 240 4.73 3.63 -9.54
N HIS A 241 4.28 4.86 -9.73
CA HIS A 241 3.09 5.16 -10.53
C HIS A 241 3.27 4.80 -12.01
N GLU A 242 4.43 5.14 -12.59
CA GLU A 242 4.78 4.80 -13.96
C GLU A 242 4.74 3.28 -14.16
N ALA A 243 5.39 2.52 -13.28
CA ALA A 243 5.42 1.06 -13.34
C ALA A 243 4.01 0.44 -13.21
N ILE A 244 3.21 0.90 -12.25
CA ILE A 244 1.82 0.44 -12.04
C ILE A 244 0.97 0.69 -13.29
N ILE A 245 1.05 1.86 -13.88
CA ILE A 245 0.29 2.21 -15.09
C ILE A 245 0.72 1.34 -16.27
N ARG A 246 2.04 1.17 -16.47
CA ARG A 246 2.57 0.56 -17.69
C ARG A 246 2.75 -0.96 -17.61
N VAL A 247 2.95 -1.53 -16.42
CA VAL A 247 3.18 -2.97 -16.21
C VAL A 247 1.90 -3.67 -15.77
N SER A 248 1.07 -3.03 -14.93
CA SER A 248 -0.17 -3.61 -14.41
C SER A 248 -1.42 -3.07 -15.07
N ASP A 249 -1.30 -2.11 -15.99
CA ASP A 249 -2.42 -1.46 -16.68
C ASP A 249 -3.48 -0.89 -15.73
N SER A 250 -3.06 -0.31 -14.60
CA SER A 250 -3.97 0.35 -13.65
C SER A 250 -4.75 1.48 -14.32
N LYS A 251 -6.03 1.62 -13.95
CA LYS A 251 -6.97 2.55 -14.58
C LYS A 251 -7.49 3.63 -13.63
N VAL A 252 -7.01 3.68 -12.40
CA VAL A 252 -7.37 4.76 -11.45
C VAL A 252 -6.13 5.30 -10.77
N VAL A 253 -6.05 6.62 -10.67
CA VAL A 253 -5.02 7.36 -9.94
C VAL A 253 -5.71 8.40 -9.06
N MET A 254 -5.22 8.61 -7.84
CA MET A 254 -5.72 9.61 -6.90
C MET A 254 -4.70 10.73 -6.72
N THR A 255 -5.15 12.00 -6.78
CA THR A 255 -4.32 13.17 -6.49
C THR A 255 -4.11 13.35 -4.98
N GLY A 256 -2.96 13.91 -4.58
CA GLY A 256 -2.68 14.15 -3.16
C GLY A 256 -3.15 15.50 -2.63
N TYR A 257 -3.22 15.64 -1.30
CA TYR A 257 -3.58 16.90 -0.61
C TYR A 257 -2.53 18.00 -0.71
N HIS A 258 -1.27 17.63 -0.88
CA HIS A 258 -0.13 18.55 -0.88
C HIS A 258 -0.10 19.40 -2.15
N SER A 259 0.88 20.31 -2.18
CA SER A 259 1.17 21.13 -3.36
C SER A 259 2.46 20.66 -4.02
N PHE A 260 2.50 20.74 -5.35
CA PHE A 260 3.71 20.61 -6.16
C PHE A 260 3.91 21.94 -6.90
N ASP A 261 5.11 22.53 -6.80
CA ASP A 261 5.39 23.88 -7.33
C ASP A 261 4.34 24.91 -6.89
N SER A 262 3.96 24.90 -5.60
CA SER A 262 2.97 25.80 -4.99
C SER A 262 1.54 25.64 -5.49
N VAL A 263 1.24 24.67 -6.35
CA VAL A 263 -0.11 24.38 -6.85
C VAL A 263 -0.61 23.08 -6.25
N LYS A 264 -1.80 23.07 -5.64
CA LYS A 264 -2.45 21.86 -5.12
C LYS A 264 -2.53 20.77 -6.20
N CYS A 265 -2.13 19.53 -5.87
CA CYS A 265 -2.06 18.43 -6.84
C CYS A 265 -3.38 18.20 -7.58
N VAL A 266 -4.53 18.33 -6.89
CA VAL A 266 -5.87 18.20 -7.48
C VAL A 266 -6.22 19.27 -8.52
N ALA A 267 -5.47 20.38 -8.57
CA ALA A 267 -5.63 21.47 -9.56
C ALA A 267 -4.33 21.72 -10.36
N ASN A 268 -3.36 20.81 -10.31
CA ASN A 268 -2.07 20.95 -10.96
C ASN A 268 -2.09 20.32 -12.36
N ARG A 269 -2.29 21.16 -13.37
CA ARG A 269 -2.35 20.72 -14.76
C ARG A 269 -1.05 20.08 -15.26
N TYR A 270 0.11 20.54 -14.77
CA TYR A 270 1.40 19.94 -15.17
C TYR A 270 1.48 18.46 -14.75
N LEU A 271 1.05 18.14 -13.51
CA LEU A 271 1.03 16.76 -13.05
C LEU A 271 -0.02 15.93 -13.81
N GLN A 272 -1.25 16.47 -13.96
CA GLN A 272 -2.38 15.70 -14.46
C GLN A 272 -2.37 15.54 -15.98
N GLU A 273 -2.22 16.64 -16.72
CA GLU A 273 -2.17 16.59 -18.19
C GLU A 273 -0.73 16.30 -18.67
N GLY A 274 0.27 17.06 -18.21
CA GLY A 274 1.64 16.94 -18.71
C GLY A 274 2.30 15.61 -18.39
N ILE A 275 2.29 15.17 -17.12
CA ILE A 275 2.92 13.90 -16.71
C ILE A 275 1.97 12.72 -16.93
N LEU A 276 0.77 12.76 -16.35
CA LEU A 276 -0.10 11.58 -16.36
C LEU A 276 -0.67 11.29 -17.76
N ARG A 277 -1.21 12.30 -18.46
CA ARG A 277 -1.85 12.10 -19.78
C ARG A 277 -0.85 12.11 -20.91
N ASP A 278 -0.01 13.16 -21.02
CA ASP A 278 0.86 13.36 -22.17
C ASP A 278 2.10 12.47 -22.13
N TYR A 279 2.76 12.35 -20.98
CA TYR A 279 3.97 11.53 -20.85
C TYR A 279 3.62 10.05 -20.65
N LEU A 280 2.83 9.67 -19.63
CA LEU A 280 2.50 8.28 -19.34
C LEU A 280 1.43 7.67 -20.26
N LYS A 281 0.69 8.49 -21.02
CA LYS A 281 -0.44 8.07 -21.88
C LYS A 281 -1.55 7.36 -21.11
N PHE A 282 -1.77 7.78 -19.86
CA PHE A 282 -2.80 7.19 -19.00
C PHE A 282 -4.20 7.46 -19.56
N ASP A 283 -5.00 6.40 -19.76
CA ASP A 283 -6.35 6.44 -20.33
C ASP A 283 -7.46 6.08 -19.33
N GLY A 284 -7.11 6.03 -18.03
CA GLY A 284 -8.03 5.78 -16.93
C GLY A 284 -8.67 7.03 -16.35
N ILE A 285 -9.28 6.91 -15.17
CA ILE A 285 -9.87 8.02 -14.40
C ILE A 285 -8.89 8.58 -13.37
N LEU A 286 -8.96 9.88 -13.16
CA LEU A 286 -8.25 10.57 -12.10
C LEU A 286 -9.27 11.04 -11.05
N VAL A 287 -9.09 10.61 -9.82
CA VAL A 287 -9.99 10.94 -8.71
C VAL A 287 -9.31 11.89 -7.72
N SER A 288 -10.10 12.73 -7.07
CA SER A 288 -9.60 13.56 -5.98
C SER A 288 -9.36 12.71 -4.74
N ASP A 289 -8.40 13.09 -3.90
CA ASP A 289 -8.44 12.67 -2.51
C ASP A 289 -9.66 13.27 -1.81
N TYR A 290 -10.06 12.70 -0.67
CA TYR A 290 -11.28 13.06 0.04
C TYR A 290 -11.29 14.53 0.44
N SER A 291 -12.26 15.28 -0.09
CA SER A 291 -12.39 16.73 0.13
C SER A 291 -11.18 17.57 -0.27
N SER A 292 -10.32 17.09 -1.18
CA SER A 292 -9.14 17.84 -1.61
C SER A 292 -9.48 18.99 -2.55
N ILE A 293 -10.60 18.91 -3.30
CA ILE A 293 -11.05 20.00 -4.18
C ILE A 293 -11.49 21.22 -3.34
N GLU A 294 -12.13 21.00 -2.18
CA GLU A 294 -12.47 22.07 -1.25
C GLU A 294 -11.24 22.82 -0.72
N GLN A 295 -10.07 22.19 -0.76
CA GLN A 295 -8.80 22.74 -0.27
C GLN A 295 -7.95 23.41 -1.36
N VAL A 296 -8.45 23.57 -2.59
CA VAL A 296 -7.68 24.13 -3.70
C VAL A 296 -7.19 25.55 -3.40
N ASP A 297 -8.08 26.42 -2.89
CA ASP A 297 -7.76 27.78 -2.49
C ASP A 297 -8.94 28.33 -1.65
N ASP A 298 -8.69 28.71 -0.41
CA ASP A 298 -9.73 29.21 0.51
C ASP A 298 -10.39 30.51 0.05
N LYS A 299 -9.76 31.27 -0.83
CA LYS A 299 -10.27 32.52 -1.39
C LYS A 299 -11.28 32.32 -2.51
N LEU A 300 -11.42 31.10 -3.04
CA LEU A 300 -12.31 30.78 -4.14
C LEU A 300 -13.64 30.23 -3.65
N ASP A 301 -14.72 30.55 -4.36
CA ASP A 301 -16.00 29.87 -4.16
C ASP A 301 -15.96 28.43 -4.72
N SER A 302 -16.98 27.64 -4.39
CA SER A 302 -17.05 26.23 -4.79
C SER A 302 -17.14 26.06 -6.32
N THR A 303 -17.77 26.99 -7.05
CA THR A 303 -17.84 26.98 -8.51
C THR A 303 -16.44 27.10 -9.12
N MET A 304 -15.64 28.03 -8.60
CA MET A 304 -14.26 28.23 -9.08
C MET A 304 -13.34 27.07 -8.72
N ARG A 305 -13.50 26.47 -7.51
CA ARG A 305 -12.73 25.28 -7.10
C ARG A 305 -13.03 24.10 -8.00
N ALA A 306 -14.32 23.83 -8.28
CA ALA A 306 -14.74 22.79 -9.20
C ALA A 306 -14.16 23.01 -10.62
N ALA A 307 -14.25 24.24 -11.14
CA ALA A 307 -13.71 24.58 -12.43
C ALA A 307 -12.18 24.38 -12.51
N LYS A 308 -11.42 24.77 -11.47
CA LYS A 308 -9.97 24.57 -11.43
C LYS A 308 -9.59 23.09 -11.46
N ALA A 309 -10.27 22.25 -10.67
CA ALA A 309 -9.98 20.83 -10.58
C ALA A 309 -10.28 20.10 -11.90
N ILE A 310 -11.49 20.25 -12.46
CA ILE A 310 -11.86 19.55 -13.70
C ILE A 310 -11.05 20.03 -14.92
N ASN A 311 -10.73 21.33 -15.01
CA ASN A 311 -9.89 21.87 -16.08
C ASN A 311 -8.41 21.47 -15.96
N ALA A 312 -7.96 21.06 -14.77
CA ALA A 312 -6.64 20.47 -14.57
C ALA A 312 -6.58 19.00 -14.98
N GLY A 313 -7.74 18.30 -15.09
CA GLY A 313 -7.83 16.90 -15.51
C GLY A 313 -8.40 15.95 -14.46
N ASN A 314 -8.82 16.45 -13.28
CA ASN A 314 -9.45 15.63 -12.24
C ASN A 314 -10.88 15.24 -12.68
N ASP A 315 -11.14 13.93 -12.83
CA ASP A 315 -12.41 13.45 -13.38
C ASP A 315 -13.51 13.33 -12.31
N VAL A 316 -13.17 12.91 -11.08
CA VAL A 316 -14.17 12.58 -10.02
C VAL A 316 -13.88 13.30 -8.71
N ASP A 317 -14.94 13.78 -8.06
CA ASP A 317 -14.91 14.48 -6.77
C ASP A 317 -15.32 13.54 -5.63
N PHE A 318 -14.38 13.13 -4.78
CA PHE A 318 -14.59 12.30 -3.59
C PHE A 318 -14.56 13.12 -2.29
N PRO A 319 -15.23 12.67 -1.20
CA PRO A 319 -16.13 11.50 -1.11
C PRO A 319 -17.58 11.80 -1.45
N GLU A 320 -18.03 13.09 -1.43
CA GLU A 320 -19.44 13.49 -1.46
C GLU A 320 -19.79 14.43 -2.62
N GLY A 321 -18.89 14.64 -3.59
CA GLY A 321 -19.13 15.53 -4.74
C GLY A 321 -19.44 16.99 -4.36
N LYS A 322 -18.94 17.45 -3.19
CA LYS A 322 -19.28 18.76 -2.61
C LYS A 322 -18.93 19.93 -3.52
N SER A 323 -17.87 19.81 -4.34
CA SER A 323 -17.50 20.84 -5.30
C SER A 323 -18.16 20.61 -6.65
N TYR A 324 -18.20 19.37 -7.15
CA TYR A 324 -18.71 19.12 -8.52
C TYR A 324 -20.22 19.27 -8.69
N LYS A 325 -21.00 19.35 -7.61
CA LYS A 325 -22.39 19.80 -7.67
C LYS A 325 -22.56 21.22 -8.26
N PHE A 326 -21.48 22.04 -8.26
CA PHE A 326 -21.46 23.38 -8.86
C PHE A 326 -20.95 23.40 -10.30
N LEU A 327 -20.71 22.24 -10.94
CA LEU A 327 -20.23 22.20 -12.33
C LEU A 327 -21.25 22.76 -13.33
N SER A 328 -22.56 22.63 -13.08
CA SER A 328 -23.57 23.28 -13.94
C SER A 328 -23.39 24.80 -13.94
N ASP A 329 -23.25 25.41 -12.76
CA ASP A 329 -22.99 26.84 -12.62
C ASP A 329 -21.66 27.26 -13.29
N ALA A 330 -20.64 26.41 -13.19
CA ALA A 330 -19.33 26.67 -13.82
C ALA A 330 -19.41 26.65 -15.36
N ILE A 331 -20.23 25.75 -15.91
CA ILE A 331 -20.49 25.68 -17.35
C ILE A 331 -21.29 26.90 -17.80
N ASP A 332 -22.37 27.26 -17.12
CA ASP A 332 -23.20 28.40 -17.44
C ASP A 332 -22.43 29.74 -17.41
N LYS A 333 -21.44 29.84 -16.51
CA LYS A 333 -20.50 30.98 -16.42
C LYS A 333 -19.37 30.91 -17.43
N GLY A 334 -19.29 29.87 -18.27
CA GLY A 334 -18.21 29.68 -19.26
C GLY A 334 -16.83 29.34 -18.63
N LEU A 335 -16.79 28.93 -17.36
CA LEU A 335 -15.55 28.55 -16.66
C LEU A 335 -15.12 27.11 -17.01
N VAL A 336 -16.06 26.27 -17.44
CA VAL A 336 -15.85 24.87 -17.86
C VAL A 336 -16.52 24.68 -19.21
N SER A 337 -15.83 24.06 -20.16
CA SER A 337 -16.42 23.77 -21.47
C SER A 337 -17.24 22.49 -21.45
N GLN A 338 -18.24 22.37 -22.32
CA GLN A 338 -18.98 21.12 -22.53
C GLN A 338 -18.06 19.96 -22.92
N GLN A 339 -16.99 20.25 -23.68
CA GLN A 339 -16.00 19.25 -24.07
C GLN A 339 -15.20 18.73 -22.86
N THR A 340 -14.88 19.57 -21.88
CA THR A 340 -14.23 19.16 -20.62
C THR A 340 -15.13 18.20 -19.84
N LEU A 341 -16.42 18.55 -19.69
CA LEU A 341 -17.41 17.69 -19.05
C LEU A 341 -17.54 16.35 -19.79
N GLU A 342 -17.68 16.38 -21.10
CA GLU A 342 -17.81 15.18 -21.95
C GLU A 342 -16.61 14.25 -21.75
N THR A 343 -15.40 14.80 -21.76
CA THR A 343 -14.17 14.02 -21.60
C THR A 343 -14.13 13.31 -20.25
N ALA A 344 -14.43 13.99 -19.15
CA ALA A 344 -14.46 13.40 -17.82
C ALA A 344 -15.53 12.31 -17.68
N VAL A 345 -16.76 12.59 -18.14
CA VAL A 345 -17.87 11.63 -18.06
C VAL A 345 -17.59 10.38 -18.91
N LYS A 346 -17.08 10.53 -20.13
CA LYS A 346 -16.74 9.39 -20.98
C LYS A 346 -15.62 8.53 -20.41
N ARG A 347 -14.63 9.13 -19.71
CA ARG A 347 -13.62 8.37 -18.97
C ARG A 347 -14.24 7.51 -17.86
N VAL A 348 -15.16 8.07 -17.06
CA VAL A 348 -15.88 7.35 -16.02
C VAL A 348 -16.74 6.23 -16.60
N LEU A 349 -17.51 6.50 -17.64
CA LEU A 349 -18.32 5.47 -18.32
C LEU A 349 -17.45 4.36 -18.92
N LYS A 350 -16.31 4.70 -19.52
CA LYS A 350 -15.33 3.72 -20.02
C LYS A 350 -14.77 2.85 -18.90
N HIS A 351 -14.48 3.46 -17.74
CA HIS A 351 -14.03 2.71 -16.57
C HIS A 351 -15.11 1.76 -16.05
N LYS A 352 -16.36 2.21 -15.94
CA LYS A 352 -17.51 1.35 -15.60
C LYS A 352 -17.70 0.19 -16.61
N ALA A 353 -17.51 0.45 -17.90
CA ALA A 353 -17.56 -0.59 -18.93
C ALA A 353 -16.45 -1.65 -18.75
N ARG A 354 -15.21 -1.22 -18.42
CA ARG A 354 -14.08 -2.12 -18.13
C ARG A 354 -14.37 -3.05 -16.94
N LEU A 355 -15.12 -2.58 -15.95
CA LEU A 355 -15.55 -3.34 -14.78
C LEU A 355 -16.79 -4.21 -15.04
N GLY A 356 -17.38 -4.14 -16.24
CA GLY A 356 -18.60 -4.87 -16.59
C GLY A 356 -19.89 -4.25 -16.05
N LEU A 357 -19.84 -3.07 -15.42
CA LEU A 357 -21.02 -2.38 -14.87
C LEU A 357 -22.04 -1.95 -15.93
N LEU A 358 -21.62 -1.79 -17.17
CA LEU A 358 -22.50 -1.43 -18.29
C LEU A 358 -22.92 -2.63 -19.14
N ASP A 359 -22.57 -3.86 -18.75
CA ASP A 359 -22.99 -5.07 -19.46
C ASP A 359 -24.48 -5.35 -19.20
N ASP A 360 -25.19 -5.91 -20.17
CA ASP A 360 -26.63 -6.19 -20.07
C ASP A 360 -26.96 -7.19 -18.95
N ASN A 361 -26.01 -8.05 -18.59
CA ASN A 361 -26.08 -9.00 -17.46
C ASN A 361 -24.95 -8.74 -16.47
N ALA A 362 -24.78 -7.49 -16.04
CA ALA A 362 -23.74 -7.10 -15.10
C ALA A 362 -23.85 -7.90 -13.79
N LYS A 363 -22.75 -8.55 -13.40
CA LYS A 363 -22.65 -9.21 -12.10
C LYS A 363 -22.15 -8.21 -11.08
N LEU A 364 -23.08 -7.60 -10.33
CA LEU A 364 -22.78 -6.52 -9.41
C LEU A 364 -22.28 -7.02 -8.05
N TYR A 365 -22.69 -8.22 -7.62
CA TYR A 365 -22.33 -8.87 -6.36
C TYR A 365 -22.55 -10.40 -6.48
N GLU A 366 -22.08 -11.15 -5.50
CA GLU A 366 -22.32 -12.60 -5.40
C GLU A 366 -23.61 -12.90 -4.63
N THR A 367 -24.19 -14.10 -4.91
CA THR A 367 -25.31 -14.63 -4.13
C THR A 367 -24.83 -15.76 -3.21
N GLY A 368 -25.51 -15.96 -2.08
CA GLY A 368 -25.16 -16.98 -1.08
C GLY A 368 -24.36 -16.39 0.10
N HIS A 369 -23.99 -17.26 1.02
CA HIS A 369 -23.22 -16.86 2.21
C HIS A 369 -21.79 -16.45 1.84
N ILE A 370 -21.31 -15.37 2.45
CA ILE A 370 -19.97 -14.82 2.26
C ILE A 370 -19.19 -15.00 3.54
N GLU A 371 -18.08 -15.71 3.45
CA GLU A 371 -17.09 -15.82 4.51
C GLU A 371 -15.96 -14.83 4.20
N TRP A 372 -15.69 -13.93 5.15
CA TRP A 372 -14.45 -13.16 5.27
C TRP A 372 -13.57 -13.85 6.32
N ASP A 373 -12.30 -13.45 6.40
CA ASP A 373 -11.36 -14.03 7.36
C ASP A 373 -11.31 -15.57 7.30
N SER A 374 -11.22 -16.08 6.09
CA SER A 374 -11.10 -17.52 5.85
C SER A 374 -9.77 -18.08 6.40
N LYS A 375 -9.71 -19.41 6.61
CA LYS A 375 -8.46 -20.06 7.01
C LYS A 375 -7.29 -19.83 6.05
N ASP A 376 -7.57 -19.69 4.76
CA ASP A 376 -6.54 -19.43 3.74
C ASP A 376 -6.06 -17.98 3.86
N ASN A 377 -6.96 -17.01 4.05
CA ASN A 377 -6.61 -15.62 4.29
C ASN A 377 -5.74 -15.48 5.56
N ARG A 378 -6.15 -16.11 6.68
CA ARG A 378 -5.35 -16.14 7.92
C ARG A 378 -3.98 -16.76 7.72
N LYS A 379 -3.88 -17.81 6.93
CA LYS A 379 -2.59 -18.42 6.59
C LYS A 379 -1.70 -17.43 5.83
N THR A 380 -2.26 -16.68 4.88
CA THR A 380 -1.53 -15.64 4.16
C THR A 380 -1.14 -14.49 5.09
N ALA A 381 -2.03 -14.05 6.00
CA ALA A 381 -1.74 -13.04 7.01
C ALA A 381 -0.58 -13.48 7.93
N TYR A 382 -0.58 -14.74 8.41
CA TYR A 382 0.50 -15.29 9.20
C TYR A 382 1.84 -15.35 8.44
N GLN A 383 1.83 -15.81 7.18
CA GLN A 383 3.04 -15.87 6.36
C GLN A 383 3.62 -14.47 6.13
N LEU A 384 2.77 -13.49 5.83
CA LEU A 384 3.20 -12.10 5.70
C LEU A 384 3.75 -11.55 7.01
N ALA A 385 3.08 -11.79 8.13
CA ALA A 385 3.53 -11.35 9.44
C ALA A 385 4.91 -11.92 9.79
N THR A 386 5.15 -13.22 9.56
CA THR A 386 6.45 -13.85 9.83
C THR A 386 7.56 -13.29 8.95
N GLN A 387 7.28 -12.95 7.68
CA GLN A 387 8.28 -12.43 6.74
C GLN A 387 8.50 -10.91 6.87
N SER A 388 7.60 -10.19 7.53
CA SER A 388 7.71 -8.74 7.77
C SER A 388 8.52 -8.38 9.01
N VAL A 389 8.69 -9.31 9.95
CA VAL A 389 9.42 -9.08 11.20
C VAL A 389 10.92 -9.03 10.94
N VAL A 390 11.55 -7.93 11.37
CA VAL A 390 12.99 -7.68 11.17
C VAL A 390 13.74 -7.86 12.47
N LEU A 391 14.72 -8.77 12.49
CA LEU A 391 15.66 -8.92 13.60
C LEU A 391 16.80 -7.90 13.46
N LEU A 392 16.83 -6.89 14.34
CA LEU A 392 17.82 -5.80 14.27
C LEU A 392 19.09 -6.10 15.07
N LYS A 393 18.97 -6.87 16.15
CA LYS A 393 20.10 -7.28 17.01
C LYS A 393 19.82 -8.62 17.68
N ASN A 394 20.85 -9.47 17.82
CA ASN A 394 20.80 -10.68 18.62
C ASN A 394 22.17 -11.05 19.15
N ASN A 395 22.35 -11.01 20.45
CA ASN A 395 23.58 -11.43 21.13
C ASN A 395 23.56 -12.93 21.50
N GLY A 396 22.77 -13.75 20.78
CA GLY A 396 22.64 -15.18 21.01
C GLY A 396 21.57 -15.58 22.04
N VAL A 397 20.72 -14.64 22.49
CA VAL A 397 19.57 -14.94 23.36
C VAL A 397 18.41 -15.54 22.57
N LEU A 398 18.26 -15.21 21.31
CA LEU A 398 17.25 -15.76 20.40
C LEU A 398 17.86 -16.78 19.44
N PRO A 399 17.10 -17.83 19.02
CA PRO A 399 15.78 -18.18 19.56
C PRO A 399 15.85 -18.64 21.03
N LEU A 400 14.72 -18.53 21.75
CA LEU A 400 14.57 -19.08 23.10
C LEU A 400 14.53 -20.62 22.98
N SER A 401 15.72 -21.26 22.99
CA SER A 401 15.86 -22.69 22.68
C SER A 401 15.94 -23.62 23.90
N LYS A 402 15.88 -23.03 25.08
CA LYS A 402 15.93 -23.80 26.37
C LYS A 402 14.77 -23.38 27.25
N PRO A 403 14.14 -24.33 28.00
CA PRO A 403 13.11 -24.01 28.97
C PRO A 403 13.50 -22.82 29.83
N SER A 404 12.64 -21.79 29.84
CA SER A 404 12.92 -20.52 30.48
C SER A 404 11.67 -19.96 31.15
N LYS A 405 11.88 -19.21 32.23
CA LYS A 405 10.87 -18.34 32.83
C LYS A 405 10.90 -17.01 32.08
N ILE A 406 9.82 -16.64 31.43
CA ILE A 406 9.72 -15.44 30.62
C ILE A 406 8.87 -14.39 31.33
N ALA A 407 9.39 -13.17 31.45
CA ALA A 407 8.60 -12.00 31.80
C ALA A 407 8.20 -11.29 30.51
N LEU A 408 6.93 -11.29 30.16
CA LEU A 408 6.38 -10.47 29.09
C LEU A 408 5.87 -9.16 29.69
N VAL A 409 6.41 -8.04 29.24
CA VAL A 409 6.09 -6.72 29.81
C VAL A 409 5.95 -5.66 28.72
N GLY A 410 5.25 -4.58 29.05
CA GLY A 410 5.12 -3.42 28.17
C GLY A 410 3.71 -3.21 27.63
N PRO A 411 3.41 -1.98 27.15
CA PRO A 411 2.06 -1.59 26.76
C PRO A 411 1.55 -2.30 25.50
N ASN A 412 2.46 -2.76 24.62
CA ASN A 412 2.12 -3.42 23.37
C ASN A 412 1.97 -4.95 23.51
N ALA A 413 2.23 -5.50 24.69
CA ALA A 413 2.22 -6.96 24.89
C ALA A 413 0.81 -7.57 24.80
N ASN A 414 -0.17 -6.94 25.44
CA ASN A 414 -1.56 -7.41 25.52
C ASN A 414 -2.50 -6.37 24.90
N SER A 415 -2.29 -6.03 23.62
CA SER A 415 -3.06 -5.00 22.93
C SER A 415 -3.25 -5.35 21.47
N MET A 416 -4.50 -5.26 20.98
CA MET A 416 -4.78 -5.37 19.54
C MET A 416 -4.27 -4.13 18.79
N TRP A 417 -4.21 -2.95 19.44
CA TRP A 417 -3.77 -1.70 18.84
C TRP A 417 -2.27 -1.67 18.49
N ALA A 418 -1.52 -2.66 18.97
CA ALA A 418 -0.14 -2.90 18.54
C ALA A 418 -0.05 -3.76 17.26
N MET A 419 -1.16 -4.42 16.89
CA MET A 419 -1.20 -5.34 15.75
C MET A 419 -1.71 -4.67 14.49
N VAL A 420 -2.61 -3.69 14.62
CA VAL A 420 -3.33 -3.05 13.51
C VAL A 420 -2.89 -1.61 13.35
N GLY A 421 -2.66 -1.19 12.11
CA GLY A 421 -2.33 0.19 11.77
C GLY A 421 -3.52 0.95 11.21
N ASP A 422 -3.25 2.14 10.69
CA ASP A 422 -4.26 2.98 10.04
C ASP A 422 -4.85 2.27 8.81
N TYR A 423 -6.04 2.69 8.38
CA TYR A 423 -6.81 2.06 7.31
C TYR A 423 -7.07 0.55 7.53
N SER A 424 -7.08 0.07 8.80
CA SER A 424 -7.78 -1.13 9.22
C SER A 424 -9.17 -0.78 9.75
N TYR A 425 -10.14 -1.70 9.67
CA TYR A 425 -11.52 -1.44 10.12
C TYR A 425 -11.57 -0.90 11.56
N HIS A 426 -10.86 -1.54 12.48
CA HIS A 426 -10.84 -1.16 13.91
C HIS A 426 -10.29 0.25 14.12
N SER A 427 -9.17 0.61 13.49
CA SER A 427 -8.56 1.93 13.66
C SER A 427 -9.40 3.03 13.03
N MET A 428 -9.99 2.79 11.86
CA MET A 428 -10.86 3.75 11.19
C MET A 428 -12.16 4.00 11.97
N ARG A 429 -12.76 2.96 12.56
CA ARG A 429 -13.94 3.09 13.44
C ARG A 429 -13.61 3.88 14.69
N TYR A 430 -12.51 3.52 15.35
CA TYR A 430 -12.07 4.22 16.55
C TYR A 430 -11.80 5.70 16.24
N PHE A 431 -11.03 5.97 15.22
CA PHE A 431 -10.55 7.31 14.90
C PHE A 431 -11.66 8.21 14.32
N TRP A 432 -12.35 7.75 13.27
CA TRP A 432 -13.33 8.56 12.55
C TRP A 432 -14.75 8.50 13.13
N LYS A 433 -15.13 7.38 13.75
CA LYS A 433 -16.47 7.19 14.31
C LYS A 433 -16.53 7.34 15.82
N LYS A 434 -15.40 7.54 16.49
CA LYS A 434 -15.28 7.64 17.95
C LYS A 434 -15.83 6.39 18.67
N GLU A 435 -15.83 5.25 18.03
CA GLU A 435 -16.28 4.00 18.64
C GLU A 435 -15.10 3.36 19.37
N ILE A 436 -15.27 3.22 20.68
CA ILE A 436 -14.30 2.54 21.55
C ILE A 436 -14.62 1.07 21.50
N GLU A 437 -13.77 0.29 20.82
CA GLU A 437 -13.75 -1.16 20.98
C GLU A 437 -12.84 -1.52 22.15
N ASN A 438 -13.12 -2.65 22.81
CA ASN A 438 -12.22 -3.17 23.81
C ASN A 438 -10.86 -3.46 23.16
N ASP A 439 -9.77 -3.21 23.87
CA ASP A 439 -8.39 -3.49 23.45
C ASP A 439 -8.12 -5.00 23.17
N LEU A 440 -9.06 -5.85 23.46
CA LEU A 440 -8.99 -7.30 23.29
C LEU A 440 -10.08 -7.79 22.33
N ASN A 441 -9.77 -7.79 21.03
CA ASN A 441 -10.58 -8.51 20.05
C ASN A 441 -9.98 -9.90 19.83
N PRO A 442 -10.71 -11.01 20.13
CA PRO A 442 -10.17 -12.37 20.04
C PRO A 442 -9.79 -12.79 18.61
N ARG A 443 -10.25 -12.09 17.60
CA ARG A 443 -9.88 -12.33 16.21
C ARG A 443 -8.46 -11.83 15.90
N ILE A 444 -7.99 -10.81 16.62
CA ILE A 444 -6.67 -10.23 16.48
C ILE A 444 -5.77 -10.80 17.57
N VAL A 445 -4.86 -11.67 17.19
CA VAL A 445 -3.94 -12.33 18.12
C VAL A 445 -2.83 -11.36 18.51
N ASN A 446 -2.90 -10.81 19.72
CA ASN A 446 -1.84 -9.98 20.29
C ASN A 446 -0.64 -10.83 20.77
N LEU A 447 0.48 -10.17 21.11
CA LEU A 447 1.70 -10.88 21.47
C LEU A 447 1.53 -11.81 22.68
N LYS A 448 0.81 -11.37 23.72
CA LYS A 448 0.54 -12.20 24.91
C LYS A 448 -0.22 -13.46 24.54
N SER A 449 -1.32 -13.32 23.81
CA SER A 449 -2.15 -14.45 23.38
C SER A 449 -1.37 -15.41 22.48
N GLY A 450 -0.57 -14.87 21.54
CA GLY A 450 0.29 -15.68 20.67
C GLY A 450 1.37 -16.43 21.43
N MET A 451 2.04 -15.78 22.41
CA MET A 451 3.04 -16.43 23.24
C MET A 451 2.44 -17.51 24.16
N GLU A 452 1.26 -17.28 24.75
CA GLU A 452 0.56 -18.26 25.58
C GLU A 452 0.10 -19.48 24.78
N ALA A 453 -0.44 -19.25 23.58
CA ALA A 453 -0.92 -20.33 22.70
C ALA A 453 0.21 -21.19 22.13
N ASN A 454 1.39 -20.61 21.92
CA ASN A 454 2.53 -21.26 21.27
C ASN A 454 3.65 -21.66 22.23
N ILE A 455 3.46 -21.47 23.55
CA ILE A 455 4.50 -21.72 24.57
C ILE A 455 5.02 -23.17 24.51
N PRO A 456 6.34 -23.38 24.38
CA PRO A 456 6.89 -24.76 24.38
C PRO A 456 6.83 -25.43 25.74
N GLU A 457 6.89 -26.75 25.75
CA GLU A 457 6.91 -27.52 26.99
C GLU A 457 8.11 -27.13 27.88
N GLY A 458 7.86 -26.99 29.18
CA GLY A 458 8.86 -26.61 30.18
C GLY A 458 9.13 -25.11 30.29
N TYR A 459 8.51 -24.29 29.48
CA TYR A 459 8.56 -22.81 29.61
C TYR A 459 7.46 -22.31 30.55
N SER A 460 7.63 -21.12 31.09
CA SER A 460 6.58 -20.39 31.80
C SER A 460 6.57 -18.92 31.43
N LEU A 461 5.38 -18.34 31.36
CA LEU A 461 5.16 -16.94 31.00
C LEU A 461 4.44 -16.24 32.16
N LYS A 462 4.99 -15.11 32.61
CA LYS A 462 4.32 -14.13 33.47
C LYS A 462 4.18 -12.84 32.73
N TYR A 463 3.07 -12.15 32.91
CA TYR A 463 2.77 -10.90 32.24
C TYR A 463 2.50 -9.76 33.22
N SER A 464 2.95 -8.54 32.88
CA SER A 464 2.52 -7.29 33.48
C SER A 464 2.69 -6.15 32.49
N ARG A 465 1.72 -5.23 32.39
CA ARG A 465 1.78 -4.08 31.49
C ARG A 465 2.96 -3.15 31.77
N GLY A 466 3.25 -2.86 33.01
CA GLY A 466 4.42 -2.11 33.46
C GLY A 466 4.40 -0.59 33.23
N CYS A 467 4.05 -0.13 32.03
CA CYS A 467 3.91 1.30 31.70
C CYS A 467 2.80 1.52 30.66
N ASP A 468 2.37 2.77 30.53
CA ASP A 468 1.44 3.21 29.47
C ASP A 468 2.19 3.64 28.22
N TRP A 469 1.46 3.79 27.09
CA TRP A 469 2.02 4.29 25.83
C TRP A 469 2.47 5.73 25.92
N THR A 470 1.65 6.59 26.53
CA THR A 470 1.94 8.02 26.69
C THR A 470 1.62 8.48 28.09
N GLU A 471 2.22 9.58 28.52
CA GLU A 471 1.66 10.41 29.57
C GLU A 471 0.58 11.29 28.93
N VAL A 472 -0.55 11.46 29.62
CA VAL A 472 -1.57 12.43 29.19
C VAL A 472 -0.93 13.81 29.22
N VAL A 473 -0.63 14.35 28.05
CA VAL A 473 -0.22 15.75 27.90
C VAL A 473 -1.52 16.52 27.76
N GLU A 474 -1.87 17.36 28.73
CA GLU A 474 -2.91 18.38 28.54
C GLU A 474 -2.42 19.33 27.45
N THR A 475 -2.83 19.09 26.22
CA THR A 475 -2.57 20.03 25.14
C THR A 475 -3.55 21.19 25.29
N VAL A 476 -3.02 22.37 25.51
CA VAL A 476 -3.77 23.63 25.44
C VAL A 476 -4.14 23.84 23.97
N VAL A 477 -5.39 23.58 23.61
CA VAL A 477 -5.93 23.95 22.31
C VAL A 477 -5.97 25.47 22.24
N GLU A 478 -5.14 26.09 21.39
CA GLU A 478 -5.27 27.52 21.14
C GLU A 478 -6.67 27.84 20.61
N GLN A 479 -7.35 28.76 21.29
CA GLN A 479 -8.69 29.19 20.85
C GLN A 479 -8.58 29.84 19.47
N GLY A 480 -9.17 29.23 18.46
CA GLY A 480 -9.19 29.70 17.08
C GLY A 480 -8.47 28.82 16.05
N GLY A 481 -7.98 27.64 16.44
CA GLY A 481 -7.36 26.66 15.55
C GLY A 481 -8.35 25.91 14.67
N ASP A 482 -7.84 25.21 13.64
CA ASP A 482 -8.63 24.33 12.78
C ASP A 482 -9.37 23.29 13.65
N PRO A 483 -10.72 23.18 13.54
CA PRO A 483 -11.51 22.21 14.30
C PRO A 483 -11.03 20.76 14.12
N ARG A 484 -10.41 20.45 12.99
CA ARG A 484 -9.81 19.13 12.71
C ARG A 484 -8.60 18.87 13.60
N VAL A 485 -7.73 19.86 13.77
CA VAL A 485 -6.54 19.76 14.66
C VAL A 485 -7.00 19.57 16.10
N ALA A 486 -7.98 20.33 16.56
CA ALA A 486 -8.56 20.18 17.90
C ALA A 486 -9.15 18.78 18.11
N TYR A 487 -9.87 18.26 17.09
CA TYR A 487 -10.41 16.90 17.10
C TYR A 487 -9.32 15.83 17.18
N MET A 488 -8.25 15.98 16.40
CA MET A 488 -7.11 15.07 16.38
C MET A 488 -6.37 15.06 17.72
N GLN A 489 -6.16 16.23 18.32
CA GLN A 489 -5.56 16.36 19.66
C GLN A 489 -6.43 15.72 20.74
N ASP A 490 -7.76 15.90 20.68
CA ASP A 490 -8.70 15.24 21.59
C ASP A 490 -8.59 13.71 21.51
N ILE A 491 -8.44 13.16 20.31
CA ILE A 491 -8.25 11.71 20.12
C ILE A 491 -6.90 11.24 20.66
N GLN A 492 -5.81 11.94 20.36
CA GLN A 492 -4.46 11.60 20.87
C GLN A 492 -4.39 11.63 22.40
N ASN A 493 -5.18 12.50 23.04
CA ASN A 493 -5.26 12.61 24.50
C ASN A 493 -6.20 11.58 25.15
N ARG A 494 -7.00 10.83 24.37
CA ARG A 494 -7.82 9.77 24.93
C ARG A 494 -6.94 8.62 25.38
N LYS A 495 -7.09 8.21 26.64
CA LYS A 495 -6.59 6.92 27.09
C LYS A 495 -7.27 5.85 26.26
N ILE A 496 -6.49 5.04 25.55
CA ILE A 496 -6.97 3.73 25.14
C ILE A 496 -7.11 2.96 26.43
N ASP A 497 -8.35 2.73 26.84
CA ASP A 497 -8.64 1.94 28.05
C ASP A 497 -8.44 0.46 27.68
N SER A 498 -7.32 -0.08 28.08
CA SER A 498 -7.03 -1.51 27.93
C SER A 498 -7.73 -2.37 29.01
N GLY A 499 -8.44 -1.76 29.95
CA GLY A 499 -8.97 -2.42 31.13
C GLY A 499 -7.88 -2.88 32.12
N GLU A 500 -6.58 -2.58 31.84
CA GLU A 500 -5.45 -2.97 32.69
C GLU A 500 -4.68 -1.72 33.14
N GLU A 501 -4.40 -1.62 34.44
CA GLU A 501 -3.53 -0.59 34.96
C GLU A 501 -2.05 -0.91 34.76
N ALA A 502 -1.27 0.10 34.39
CA ALA A 502 0.18 -0.01 34.32
C ALA A 502 0.77 -0.14 35.73
N ASN A 503 1.47 -1.25 36.01
CA ASN A 503 2.11 -1.49 37.29
C ASN A 503 3.61 -1.76 37.11
N LEU A 504 4.42 -0.73 37.32
CA LEU A 504 5.86 -0.79 37.17
C LEU A 504 6.50 -1.78 38.19
N ASP A 505 6.06 -1.73 39.45
CA ASP A 505 6.66 -2.56 40.52
C ASP A 505 6.42 -4.05 40.25
N GLN A 506 5.20 -4.41 39.83
CA GLN A 506 4.88 -5.77 39.43
C GLN A 506 5.69 -6.21 38.21
N ALA A 507 5.85 -5.34 37.20
CA ALA A 507 6.66 -5.67 36.03
C ALA A 507 8.14 -5.91 36.40
N LEU A 508 8.70 -5.13 37.30
CA LEU A 508 10.07 -5.30 37.80
C LEU A 508 10.21 -6.54 38.67
N GLU A 509 9.19 -6.92 39.46
CA GLU A 509 9.17 -8.12 40.27
C GLU A 509 9.23 -9.37 39.38
N ILE A 510 8.30 -9.51 38.41
CA ILE A 510 8.31 -10.68 37.51
C ILE A 510 9.58 -10.69 36.63
N ALA A 511 10.13 -9.55 36.27
CA ALA A 511 11.39 -9.44 35.50
C ALA A 511 12.57 -10.02 36.30
N LYS A 512 12.70 -9.69 37.58
CA LYS A 512 13.77 -10.22 38.46
C LYS A 512 13.68 -11.75 38.66
N GLU A 513 12.46 -12.31 38.69
CA GLU A 513 12.22 -13.74 38.89
C GLU A 513 12.40 -14.56 37.59
N SER A 514 12.52 -13.91 36.46
CA SER A 514 12.58 -14.54 35.15
C SER A 514 14.01 -14.75 34.65
N ASP A 515 14.18 -15.62 33.67
CA ASP A 515 15.46 -15.90 33.03
C ASP A 515 15.68 -14.93 31.84
N VAL A 516 14.59 -14.48 31.19
CA VAL A 516 14.58 -13.53 30.08
C VAL A 516 13.36 -12.63 30.15
N ILE A 517 13.52 -11.41 29.71
CA ILE A 517 12.47 -10.39 29.64
C ILE A 517 12.16 -10.12 28.17
N VAL A 518 10.89 -10.20 27.79
CA VAL A 518 10.36 -9.75 26.50
C VAL A 518 9.63 -8.42 26.74
N ALA A 519 10.19 -7.33 26.30
CA ALA A 519 9.65 -5.97 26.47
C ALA A 519 9.00 -5.51 25.16
N ALA A 520 7.67 -5.49 25.13
CA ALA A 520 6.86 -5.07 23.98
C ALA A 520 6.49 -3.60 24.11
N VAL A 521 7.10 -2.74 23.29
CA VAL A 521 6.98 -1.28 23.35
C VAL A 521 6.82 -0.67 21.95
N GLY A 522 6.59 0.63 21.88
CA GLY A 522 6.48 1.36 20.63
C GLY A 522 5.26 2.23 20.53
N GLU A 523 4.72 2.34 19.34
CA GLU A 523 3.51 3.10 19.04
C GLU A 523 2.28 2.18 18.98
N ASN A 524 1.14 2.81 18.89
CA ASN A 524 -0.13 2.20 18.54
C ASN A 524 -0.83 3.08 17.50
N VAL A 525 -1.97 2.67 17.01
CA VAL A 525 -2.75 3.41 16.01
C VAL A 525 -3.12 4.85 16.42
N MET A 526 -3.10 5.18 17.71
CA MET A 526 -3.38 6.55 18.17
C MET A 526 -2.19 7.49 18.01
N LEU A 527 -1.00 6.95 17.84
CA LEU A 527 0.26 7.69 17.79
C LEU A 527 0.88 7.73 16.39
N CYS A 528 0.41 6.87 15.48
CA CYS A 528 0.86 6.78 14.10
C CYS A 528 -0.33 6.64 13.16
N GLY A 529 -0.25 7.20 11.97
CA GLY A 529 -1.28 7.22 10.94
C GLY A 529 -1.63 8.63 10.48
N GLU A 530 -2.56 8.76 9.57
CA GLU A 530 -2.94 10.03 8.97
C GLU A 530 -3.35 11.07 10.01
N ASN A 531 -2.77 12.28 9.90
CA ASN A 531 -2.94 13.40 10.84
C ASN A 531 -2.44 13.13 12.28
N ARG A 532 -1.56 12.14 12.49
CA ARG A 532 -0.97 11.80 13.79
C ARG A 532 0.53 12.09 13.79
N ASP A 533 0.87 13.35 13.45
CA ASP A 533 2.25 13.83 13.44
C ASP A 533 2.83 13.85 14.85
N ARG A 534 4.10 13.48 14.95
CA ARG A 534 4.87 13.58 16.18
C ARG A 534 6.11 14.44 15.96
N THR A 535 6.45 15.25 16.94
CA THR A 535 7.62 16.11 16.91
C THR A 535 8.94 15.38 17.19
N THR A 536 8.86 14.11 17.60
CA THR A 536 10.02 13.28 17.93
C THR A 536 9.87 11.85 17.45
N LEU A 537 10.98 11.26 17.03
CA LEU A 537 11.09 9.84 16.69
C LEU A 537 11.44 8.94 17.90
N ARG A 538 11.56 9.50 19.11
CA ARG A 538 11.80 8.69 20.32
C ARG A 538 10.56 7.90 20.72
N LEU A 539 10.76 6.86 21.53
CA LEU A 539 9.64 6.12 22.12
C LEU A 539 8.68 7.05 22.87
N PRO A 540 7.37 6.84 22.76
CA PRO A 540 6.39 7.69 23.44
C PRO A 540 6.43 7.53 24.96
N GLY A 541 6.05 8.58 25.68
CA GLY A 541 5.87 8.57 27.13
C GLY A 541 7.13 8.17 27.90
N LYS A 542 7.00 7.26 28.87
CA LYS A 542 8.08 6.75 29.73
C LYS A 542 8.65 5.41 29.30
N GLN A 543 8.39 4.96 28.09
CA GLN A 543 8.79 3.62 27.62
C GLN A 543 10.32 3.43 27.63
N GLU A 544 11.11 4.45 27.26
CA GLU A 544 12.58 4.36 27.33
C GLU A 544 13.08 4.12 28.77
N GLN A 545 12.58 4.91 29.71
CA GLN A 545 12.93 4.78 31.14
C GLN A 545 12.46 3.43 31.71
N PHE A 546 11.31 2.92 31.24
CA PHE A 546 10.81 1.61 31.59
C PHE A 546 11.78 0.51 31.16
N VAL A 547 12.19 0.50 29.89
CA VAL A 547 13.15 -0.47 29.35
C VAL A 547 14.51 -0.36 30.06
N GLU A 548 14.99 0.85 30.38
CA GLU A 548 16.23 1.04 31.15
C GLU A 548 16.15 0.41 32.55
N LYS A 549 15.00 0.51 33.23
CA LYS A 549 14.78 -0.16 34.53
C LYS A 549 14.75 -1.69 34.39
N LEU A 550 14.21 -2.22 33.30
CA LEU A 550 14.24 -3.66 33.00
C LEU A 550 15.69 -4.13 32.78
N VAL A 551 16.48 -3.41 32.01
CA VAL A 551 17.91 -3.69 31.78
C VAL A 551 18.68 -3.65 33.11
N ALA A 552 18.37 -2.70 33.99
CA ALA A 552 19.01 -2.58 35.32
C ALA A 552 18.73 -3.79 36.25
N THR A 553 17.79 -4.68 35.94
CA THR A 553 17.58 -5.96 36.66
C THR A 553 18.73 -6.94 36.43
N GLY A 554 19.59 -6.71 35.43
CA GLY A 554 20.68 -7.60 35.03
C GLY A 554 20.24 -8.83 34.23
N LYS A 555 18.95 -8.94 33.88
CA LYS A 555 18.42 -10.02 33.05
C LYS A 555 18.52 -9.65 31.57
N PRO A 556 18.70 -10.63 30.64
CA PRO A 556 18.67 -10.35 29.21
C PRO A 556 17.30 -9.83 28.79
N VAL A 557 17.29 -8.68 28.09
CA VAL A 557 16.08 -8.04 27.56
C VAL A 557 16.00 -8.27 26.06
N VAL A 558 14.91 -8.83 25.58
CA VAL A 558 14.50 -8.88 24.18
C VAL A 558 13.51 -7.73 23.98
N LEU A 559 13.91 -6.73 23.20
CA LEU A 559 13.08 -5.57 22.88
C LEU A 559 12.26 -5.86 21.62
N VAL A 560 10.94 -5.87 21.71
CA VAL A 560 10.02 -6.05 20.58
C VAL A 560 9.30 -4.74 20.33
N MET A 561 9.60 -4.15 19.15
CA MET A 561 9.10 -2.85 18.73
C MET A 561 7.86 -3.02 17.85
N PHE A 562 6.78 -2.33 18.22
CA PHE A 562 5.57 -2.21 17.41
C PHE A 562 5.35 -0.75 17.01
N GLY A 563 4.76 -0.53 15.86
CA GLY A 563 4.42 0.81 15.38
C GLY A 563 4.69 1.01 13.90
N GLY A 564 4.25 2.16 13.38
CA GLY A 564 4.32 2.47 11.95
C GLY A 564 5.55 3.29 11.54
N ARG A 565 6.41 3.70 12.49
CA ARG A 565 7.63 4.46 12.23
C ARG A 565 8.87 3.76 12.74
N ALA A 566 10.01 4.02 12.08
CA ALA A 566 11.31 3.68 12.61
C ALA A 566 11.69 4.66 13.75
N GLN A 567 11.77 4.13 14.98
CA GLN A 567 11.99 4.95 16.19
C GLN A 567 13.44 4.95 16.62
N ILE A 568 13.91 6.05 17.22
CA ILE A 568 15.27 6.15 17.76
C ILE A 568 15.40 5.24 18.97
N ILE A 569 16.08 4.12 18.81
CA ILE A 569 16.29 3.10 19.86
C ILE A 569 17.76 2.74 20.07
N SER A 570 18.69 3.41 19.39
CA SER A 570 20.12 3.02 19.41
C SER A 570 20.68 2.88 20.83
N GLY A 571 20.39 3.83 21.72
CA GLY A 571 20.83 3.77 23.13
C GLY A 571 20.22 2.62 23.93
N LEU A 572 19.01 2.17 23.62
CA LEU A 572 18.38 0.98 24.19
C LEU A 572 18.89 -0.30 23.52
N ALA A 573 19.04 -0.26 22.20
CA ALA A 573 19.52 -1.41 21.44
C ALA A 573 20.91 -1.88 21.90
N GLU A 574 21.79 -0.98 22.25
CA GLU A 574 23.11 -1.30 22.80
C GLU A 574 23.01 -2.12 24.10
N LYS A 575 22.03 -1.79 24.97
CA LYS A 575 21.82 -2.38 26.30
C LYS A 575 21.01 -3.69 26.25
N CYS A 576 20.14 -3.86 25.24
CA CYS A 576 19.29 -5.03 25.09
C CYS A 576 20.04 -6.23 24.48
N ALA A 577 19.66 -7.45 24.85
CA ALA A 577 20.24 -8.69 24.31
C ALA A 577 19.80 -8.98 22.88
N ALA A 578 18.56 -8.65 22.53
CA ALA A 578 18.02 -8.72 21.17
C ALA A 578 17.03 -7.58 20.92
N VAL A 579 16.85 -7.22 19.66
CA VAL A 579 15.90 -6.19 19.19
C VAL A 579 15.18 -6.69 17.96
N ILE A 580 13.86 -6.64 17.99
CA ILE A 580 12.96 -7.03 16.89
C ILE A 580 12.09 -5.82 16.52
N GLN A 581 11.96 -5.52 15.23
CA GLN A 581 10.96 -4.60 14.68
C GLN A 581 9.82 -5.41 14.06
N ALA A 582 8.63 -5.34 14.65
CA ALA A 582 7.46 -6.10 14.20
C ALA A 582 6.48 -5.25 13.36
N TRP A 583 6.63 -3.92 13.33
CA TRP A 583 5.73 -2.98 12.67
C TRP A 583 4.29 -3.10 13.21
N TYR A 584 3.27 -3.04 12.35
CA TYR A 584 1.89 -3.45 12.60
C TYR A 584 1.63 -4.75 11.83
N PRO A 585 1.77 -5.90 12.49
CA PRO A 585 1.88 -7.21 11.81
C PRO A 585 0.54 -7.85 11.44
N GLY A 586 -0.60 -7.16 11.67
CA GLY A 586 -1.93 -7.69 11.38
C GLY A 586 -2.45 -8.69 12.40
N GLU A 587 -3.57 -9.33 12.07
CA GLU A 587 -4.33 -10.18 13.02
C GLU A 587 -3.59 -11.42 13.52
N GLU A 588 -2.63 -11.94 12.75
CA GLU A 588 -1.79 -13.09 13.12
C GLU A 588 -0.42 -12.68 13.71
N GLY A 589 -0.23 -11.39 13.96
CA GLY A 589 1.04 -10.81 14.41
C GLY A 589 1.56 -11.42 15.72
N GLY A 590 0.69 -11.66 16.68
CA GLY A 590 1.06 -12.29 17.95
C GLY A 590 1.60 -13.71 17.78
N ASN A 591 0.97 -14.52 16.92
CA ASN A 591 1.45 -15.87 16.58
C ASN A 591 2.80 -15.81 15.86
N ALA A 592 2.93 -14.92 14.88
CA ALA A 592 4.15 -14.76 14.08
C ALA A 592 5.36 -14.37 14.96
N VAL A 593 5.22 -13.36 15.81
CA VAL A 593 6.29 -12.91 16.72
C VAL A 593 6.61 -13.97 17.76
N ALA A 594 5.61 -14.66 18.32
CA ALA A 594 5.82 -15.76 19.27
C ALA A 594 6.62 -16.91 18.65
N ASP A 595 6.29 -17.33 17.45
CA ASP A 595 6.98 -18.41 16.73
C ASP A 595 8.43 -18.04 16.37
N ILE A 596 8.68 -16.76 16.07
CA ILE A 596 10.04 -16.24 15.93
C ILE A 596 10.79 -16.31 17.27
N LEU A 597 10.21 -15.78 18.35
CA LEU A 597 10.85 -15.80 19.67
C LEU A 597 11.20 -17.23 20.12
N TYR A 598 10.31 -18.18 19.90
CA TYR A 598 10.52 -19.60 20.26
C TYR A 598 11.35 -20.39 19.24
N GLY A 599 11.71 -19.79 18.10
CA GLY A 599 12.55 -20.43 17.08
C GLY A 599 11.85 -21.43 16.16
N LYS A 600 10.52 -21.45 16.13
CA LYS A 600 9.76 -22.22 15.14
C LYS A 600 9.89 -21.59 13.74
N VAL A 601 10.08 -20.27 13.68
CA VAL A 601 10.30 -19.50 12.48
C VAL A 601 11.62 -18.74 12.60
N ASN A 602 12.44 -18.78 11.57
CA ASN A 602 13.66 -17.98 11.45
C ASN A 602 13.29 -16.60 10.87
N PRO A 603 13.59 -15.46 11.56
CA PRO A 603 13.30 -14.15 11.03
C PRO A 603 14.03 -13.89 9.72
N SER A 604 13.37 -13.23 8.78
CA SER A 604 13.90 -13.00 7.44
C SER A 604 13.48 -11.65 6.82
N GLY A 605 12.81 -10.81 7.59
CA GLY A 605 12.45 -9.47 7.16
C GLY A 605 13.68 -8.58 6.99
N LYS A 606 13.63 -7.64 6.03
CA LYS A 606 14.65 -6.65 5.73
C LYS A 606 14.05 -5.25 5.80
N LEU A 607 14.76 -4.26 6.34
CA LEU A 607 14.26 -2.89 6.44
C LEU A 607 14.03 -2.28 5.06
N SER A 608 12.86 -1.73 4.83
CA SER A 608 12.53 -0.94 3.63
C SER A 608 12.79 0.56 3.81
N VAL A 609 13.32 0.94 4.98
CA VAL A 609 13.72 2.32 5.33
C VAL A 609 15.02 2.31 6.12
N SER A 610 15.79 3.37 5.97
CA SER A 610 16.95 3.66 6.83
C SER A 610 16.47 3.97 8.24
N TYR A 611 16.91 3.21 9.23
CA TYR A 611 16.49 3.33 10.63
C TYR A 611 17.27 4.42 11.37
N PRO A 612 16.62 5.44 11.96
CA PRO A 612 17.31 6.62 12.49
C PRO A 612 18.11 6.33 13.76
N ASN A 613 19.27 6.98 13.88
CA ASN A 613 20.10 6.99 15.10
C ASN A 613 19.87 8.25 15.95
N VAL A 614 19.45 9.32 15.32
CA VAL A 614 19.19 10.63 15.92
C VAL A 614 17.90 11.21 15.39
N GLN A 615 17.39 12.28 16.01
CA GLN A 615 16.24 13.00 15.47
C GLN A 615 16.57 13.54 14.07
N ILE A 616 15.75 13.18 13.09
CA ILE A 616 15.89 13.58 11.70
C ILE A 616 14.57 14.24 11.28
N ASN A 617 14.65 15.47 10.80
CA ASN A 617 13.50 16.26 10.33
C ASN A 617 13.59 16.57 8.83
N GLU A 618 14.58 15.99 8.15
CA GLU A 618 14.84 16.13 6.72
C GLU A 618 14.79 14.75 6.03
N PRO A 619 14.59 14.70 4.73
CA PRO A 619 14.60 13.42 4.00
C PRO A 619 15.95 12.71 4.11
N ILE A 620 15.92 11.40 4.34
CA ILE A 620 17.06 10.49 4.26
C ILE A 620 16.77 9.41 3.22
N CYS A 621 17.82 8.94 2.54
CA CYS A 621 17.73 7.80 1.65
C CYS A 621 19.12 7.19 1.47
N TYR A 622 19.21 5.87 1.50
CA TYR A 622 20.46 5.12 1.38
C TYR A 622 21.21 5.40 0.06
N ASN A 623 20.50 5.75 -1.01
CA ASN A 623 21.06 5.89 -2.36
C ASN A 623 21.77 7.25 -2.61
N ARG A 624 21.83 8.12 -1.61
CA ARG A 624 22.50 9.43 -1.69
C ARG A 624 24.02 9.35 -1.50
N SER A 625 24.51 8.29 -0.85
CA SER A 625 25.94 8.07 -0.62
C SER A 625 26.24 6.57 -0.51
N VAL A 626 27.42 6.16 -0.93
CA VAL A 626 27.96 4.82 -0.63
C VAL A 626 28.55 4.76 0.78
N GLU A 627 28.84 5.89 1.38
CA GLU A 627 29.35 5.98 2.75
C GLU A 627 28.21 5.86 3.77
N LYS A 628 28.51 5.26 4.90
CA LYS A 628 27.56 5.14 6.00
C LYS A 628 27.17 6.52 6.54
N ASP A 629 25.87 6.82 6.52
CA ASP A 629 25.32 8.00 7.15
C ASP A 629 25.34 7.82 8.70
N PRO A 630 26.04 8.67 9.46
CA PRO A 630 26.11 8.55 10.91
C PRO A 630 24.75 8.78 11.60
N ARG A 631 23.78 9.34 10.90
CA ARG A 631 22.41 9.53 11.40
C ARG A 631 21.58 8.25 11.36
N VAL A 632 22.10 7.19 10.71
CA VAL A 632 21.40 5.91 10.48
C VAL A 632 21.98 4.83 11.39
N ALA A 633 21.13 4.20 12.21
CA ALA A 633 21.50 3.06 13.05
C ALA A 633 21.57 1.76 12.25
N TYR A 634 20.55 1.49 11.43
CA TYR A 634 20.47 0.32 10.57
C TYR A 634 20.11 0.76 9.14
N PRO A 635 20.88 0.35 8.12
CA PRO A 635 20.66 0.79 6.75
C PRO A 635 19.45 0.12 6.10
N PHE A 636 19.01 0.65 4.95
CA PHE A 636 18.07 0.00 4.06
C PHE A 636 18.54 -1.42 3.69
N GLY A 637 17.62 -2.39 3.66
CA GLY A 637 17.91 -3.80 3.41
C GLY A 637 18.40 -4.60 4.63
N TYR A 638 18.68 -3.92 5.76
CA TYR A 638 19.22 -4.59 6.95
C TYR A 638 18.20 -5.49 7.64
N GLY A 639 18.63 -6.69 8.00
CA GLY A 639 17.89 -7.64 8.81
C GLY A 639 18.73 -8.88 9.07
N LEU A 640 18.76 -9.35 10.33
CA LEU A 640 19.49 -10.54 10.76
C LEU A 640 18.61 -11.79 10.66
N SER A 641 19.28 -12.93 10.70
CA SER A 641 18.69 -14.29 10.74
C SER A 641 19.27 -15.09 11.90
N TYR A 642 18.66 -16.21 12.28
CA TYR A 642 19.23 -17.19 13.21
C TYR A 642 20.29 -18.06 12.52
N THR A 643 20.45 -17.94 11.23
CA THR A 643 21.49 -18.59 10.43
C THR A 643 22.40 -17.56 9.76
N THR A 644 23.42 -18.02 9.08
CA THR A 644 24.38 -17.18 8.34
C THR A 644 24.43 -17.58 6.87
N PHE A 645 24.65 -16.62 5.99
CA PHE A 645 24.72 -16.83 4.55
C PHE A 645 26.06 -16.33 4.00
N GLU A 646 26.61 -17.08 3.08
CA GLU A 646 27.83 -16.74 2.33
C GLU A 646 27.49 -16.57 0.85
N TYR A 647 28.02 -15.51 0.25
CA TYR A 647 27.85 -15.22 -1.17
C TYR A 647 29.16 -15.45 -1.90
N SER A 648 29.09 -16.10 -3.07
CA SER A 648 30.27 -16.43 -3.86
C SER A 648 29.95 -16.49 -5.36
N ASN A 649 31.00 -16.57 -6.17
CA ASN A 649 30.89 -16.86 -7.60
C ASN A 649 29.97 -15.88 -8.38
N ILE A 650 30.02 -14.57 -8.06
CA ILE A 650 29.31 -13.59 -8.89
C ILE A 650 29.79 -13.68 -10.33
N LYS A 651 28.88 -13.70 -11.28
CA LYS A 651 29.15 -13.67 -12.72
C LYS A 651 28.26 -12.62 -13.36
N ALA A 652 28.86 -11.73 -14.14
CA ALA A 652 28.16 -10.78 -14.98
C ALA A 652 28.86 -10.71 -16.33
N GLU A 653 28.14 -10.30 -17.38
CA GLU A 653 28.75 -10.02 -18.68
C GLU A 653 29.68 -8.81 -18.55
N LYS A 654 30.96 -8.94 -18.92
CA LYS A 654 31.97 -7.88 -18.70
C LYS A 654 31.82 -6.69 -19.65
N SER A 655 31.25 -6.93 -20.84
CA SER A 655 31.03 -5.89 -21.85
C SER A 655 29.65 -6.09 -22.47
N VAL A 656 28.82 -5.05 -22.41
CA VAL A 656 27.42 -5.06 -22.86
C VAL A 656 27.15 -3.80 -23.67
N ALA A 657 26.53 -3.93 -24.83
CA ALA A 657 26.14 -2.76 -25.63
C ALA A 657 24.97 -1.98 -24.98
N THR A 658 24.94 -0.66 -25.15
CA THR A 658 23.84 0.21 -24.67
C THR A 658 22.48 -0.16 -25.26
N ASP A 659 22.45 -0.88 -26.37
CA ASP A 659 21.27 -1.39 -27.06
C ASP A 659 21.05 -2.89 -26.90
N ALA A 660 21.82 -3.57 -26.02
CA ALA A 660 21.64 -4.99 -25.74
C ALA A 660 20.21 -5.32 -25.31
N GLU A 661 19.77 -6.54 -25.61
CA GLU A 661 18.43 -6.97 -25.21
C GLU A 661 18.34 -7.24 -23.70
N LYS A 662 19.41 -7.78 -23.08
CA LYS A 662 19.45 -8.17 -21.67
C LYS A 662 20.87 -8.27 -21.16
N ILE A 663 21.01 -8.28 -19.83
CA ILE A 663 22.25 -8.43 -19.08
C ILE A 663 22.04 -9.52 -18.03
N SER A 664 22.82 -10.61 -18.11
CA SER A 664 22.68 -11.74 -17.18
C SER A 664 23.68 -11.61 -16.02
N ILE A 665 23.17 -11.79 -14.79
CA ILE A 665 23.96 -11.75 -13.55
C ILE A 665 23.59 -12.98 -12.74
N SER A 666 24.55 -13.63 -12.10
CA SER A 666 24.28 -14.73 -11.16
C SER A 666 25.24 -14.69 -9.98
N VAL A 667 24.78 -15.20 -8.84
CA VAL A 667 25.55 -15.33 -7.61
C VAL A 667 25.12 -16.60 -6.87
N ASP A 668 26.08 -17.30 -6.27
CA ASP A 668 25.79 -18.44 -5.41
C ASP A 668 25.61 -17.97 -3.97
N VAL A 669 24.54 -18.44 -3.32
CA VAL A 669 24.24 -18.17 -1.90
C VAL A 669 24.18 -19.49 -1.15
N LYS A 670 24.96 -19.60 -0.07
CA LYS A 670 25.06 -20.77 0.80
C LYS A 670 24.60 -20.46 2.20
N ASN A 671 23.76 -21.30 2.77
CA ASN A 671 23.47 -21.25 4.19
C ASN A 671 24.61 -21.96 4.95
N THR A 672 25.39 -21.21 5.73
CA THR A 672 26.56 -21.70 6.48
C THR A 672 26.26 -21.98 7.95
N GLY A 673 25.03 -21.68 8.41
CA GLY A 673 24.60 -21.92 9.79
C GLY A 673 23.79 -23.21 9.95
N ASN A 674 23.15 -23.36 11.10
CA ASN A 674 22.49 -24.58 11.52
C ASN A 674 20.96 -24.54 11.41
N PHE A 675 20.36 -23.42 11.05
CA PHE A 675 18.92 -23.25 10.86
C PHE A 675 18.60 -23.12 9.38
N ALA A 676 17.48 -23.71 8.96
CA ALA A 676 16.91 -23.35 7.67
C ALA A 676 16.42 -21.89 7.73
N GLY A 677 16.54 -21.15 6.63
CA GLY A 677 16.15 -19.75 6.61
C GLY A 677 16.04 -19.18 5.22
N ASP A 678 15.32 -18.06 5.14
CA ASP A 678 15.25 -17.27 3.93
C ASP A 678 16.32 -16.18 3.96
N GLU A 679 16.95 -15.95 2.81
CA GLU A 679 17.78 -14.78 2.56
C GLU A 679 17.15 -13.93 1.47
N VAL A 680 17.24 -12.62 1.62
CA VAL A 680 16.92 -11.66 0.57
C VAL A 680 18.22 -11.20 -0.07
N VAL A 681 18.44 -11.62 -1.30
CA VAL A 681 19.61 -11.25 -2.10
C VAL A 681 19.30 -9.97 -2.84
N GLU A 682 19.95 -8.88 -2.49
CA GLU A 682 19.73 -7.56 -3.06
C GLU A 682 20.77 -7.24 -4.14
N LEU A 683 20.30 -6.80 -5.31
CA LEU A 683 21.11 -6.42 -6.46
C LEU A 683 21.13 -4.90 -6.60
N TYR A 684 22.32 -4.32 -6.54
CA TYR A 684 22.52 -2.89 -6.64
C TYR A 684 23.38 -2.52 -7.86
N LEU A 685 23.13 -1.33 -8.39
CA LEU A 685 23.92 -0.70 -9.42
C LEU A 685 24.63 0.52 -8.84
N SER A 686 25.91 0.68 -9.18
CA SER A 686 26.71 1.89 -8.95
C SER A 686 27.35 2.35 -10.25
N PRO A 687 27.42 3.66 -10.54
CA PRO A 687 28.18 4.19 -11.67
C PRO A 687 29.69 4.08 -11.39
N ALA A 688 30.50 4.22 -12.43
CA ALA A 688 31.92 4.45 -12.26
C ALA A 688 32.21 5.78 -11.57
N ASP A 689 33.37 5.89 -10.97
CA ASP A 689 33.84 7.12 -10.33
C ASP A 689 33.75 8.32 -11.29
N GLY A 690 33.11 9.41 -10.78
CA GLY A 690 32.98 10.67 -11.51
C GLY A 690 31.67 10.84 -12.30
N ASN A 691 30.87 9.81 -12.53
CA ASN A 691 29.57 10.00 -13.15
C ASN A 691 28.51 10.47 -12.10
N LYS A 692 28.31 11.77 -12.03
CA LYS A 692 27.36 12.41 -11.11
C LYS A 692 25.91 12.38 -11.58
N ASN A 693 25.65 11.87 -12.78
CA ASN A 693 24.31 11.80 -13.34
C ASN A 693 23.51 10.61 -12.78
N ILE A 694 24.21 9.58 -12.30
CA ILE A 694 23.59 8.39 -11.72
C ILE A 694 23.80 8.39 -10.20
N ARG A 695 22.86 7.84 -9.47
CA ARG A 695 22.95 7.76 -8.02
C ARG A 695 24.12 6.86 -7.59
N PRO A 696 24.79 7.17 -6.47
CA PRO A 696 25.97 6.44 -5.99
C PRO A 696 25.74 4.93 -5.82
N ILE A 697 24.54 4.55 -5.41
CA ILE A 697 24.06 3.17 -5.28
C ILE A 697 22.55 3.15 -5.44
N GLN A 698 21.98 2.19 -6.15
CA GLN A 698 20.54 2.06 -6.32
C GLN A 698 20.13 0.60 -6.45
N LEU A 699 19.06 0.20 -5.77
CA LEU A 699 18.46 -1.12 -5.89
C LEU A 699 17.90 -1.31 -7.31
N GLN A 700 18.23 -2.43 -7.95
CA GLN A 700 17.80 -2.77 -9.31
C GLN A 700 17.28 -4.21 -9.43
N GLY A 701 17.28 -4.95 -8.31
CA GLY A 701 16.74 -6.30 -8.24
C GLY A 701 16.82 -6.84 -6.81
N PHE A 702 15.97 -7.80 -6.51
CA PHE A 702 16.08 -8.60 -5.28
C PHE A 702 15.44 -9.96 -5.47
N ALA A 703 15.90 -10.94 -4.68
CA ALA A 703 15.37 -12.31 -4.69
C ALA A 703 15.31 -12.86 -3.27
N ARG A 704 14.16 -13.41 -2.88
CA ARG A 704 14.03 -14.18 -1.65
C ARG A 704 14.28 -15.66 -1.94
N VAL A 705 15.22 -16.28 -1.21
CA VAL A 705 15.59 -17.69 -1.39
C VAL A 705 15.60 -18.42 -0.06
N THR A 706 14.92 -19.57 0.02
CA THR A 706 14.93 -20.46 1.18
C THR A 706 16.08 -21.46 1.05
N LEU A 707 16.89 -21.60 2.08
CA LEU A 707 18.06 -22.46 2.11
C LEU A 707 18.08 -23.32 3.41
N ASN A 708 18.19 -24.62 3.25
CA ASN A 708 18.50 -25.53 4.35
C ASN A 708 19.97 -25.39 4.80
N PRO A 709 20.35 -25.85 6.00
CA PRO A 709 21.74 -25.86 6.43
C PRO A 709 22.65 -26.51 5.40
N ASN A 710 23.74 -25.84 5.03
CA ASN A 710 24.72 -26.23 4.00
C ASN A 710 24.21 -26.26 2.56
N GLU A 711 22.95 -25.91 2.29
CA GLU A 711 22.42 -25.80 0.92
C GLU A 711 23.04 -24.59 0.20
N ILE A 712 23.29 -24.76 -1.10
CA ILE A 712 23.74 -23.71 -2.01
C ILE A 712 22.67 -23.55 -3.10
N LYS A 713 22.27 -22.32 -3.40
CA LYS A 713 21.44 -21.98 -4.56
C LYS A 713 22.09 -20.88 -5.37
N THR A 714 22.00 -20.98 -6.69
CA THR A 714 22.39 -19.91 -7.59
C THR A 714 21.19 -19.03 -7.84
N VAL A 715 21.31 -17.74 -7.51
CA VAL A 715 20.33 -16.71 -7.84
C VAL A 715 20.74 -16.04 -9.12
N SER A 716 19.82 -15.95 -10.08
CA SER A 716 20.07 -15.32 -11.37
C SER A 716 19.15 -14.14 -11.58
N PHE A 717 19.75 -13.02 -12.02
CA PHE A 717 19.02 -11.80 -12.40
C PHE A 717 19.22 -11.55 -13.89
N THR A 718 18.16 -11.12 -14.55
CA THR A 718 18.24 -10.58 -15.90
C THR A 718 17.89 -9.10 -15.82
N MET A 719 18.88 -8.23 -15.97
CA MET A 719 18.74 -6.78 -16.08
C MET A 719 18.62 -6.34 -17.54
N TYR A 720 18.22 -5.09 -17.72
CA TYR A 720 18.07 -4.47 -19.02
C TYR A 720 18.84 -3.14 -19.08
N PRO A 721 19.36 -2.71 -20.23
CA PRO A 721 20.09 -1.44 -20.36
C PRO A 721 19.31 -0.22 -19.84
N SER A 722 17.96 -0.20 -19.98
CA SER A 722 17.11 0.89 -19.46
C SER A 722 17.21 1.08 -17.94
N GLN A 723 17.64 0.08 -17.17
CA GLN A 723 17.84 0.19 -15.71
C GLN A 723 19.13 0.94 -15.35
N PHE A 724 20.02 1.17 -16.31
CA PHE A 724 21.24 1.97 -16.18
C PHE A 724 21.03 3.44 -16.55
N GLY A 725 19.82 3.79 -17.00
CA GLY A 725 19.49 5.12 -17.45
C GLY A 725 19.24 6.12 -16.32
N TYR A 726 19.44 7.38 -16.62
CA TYR A 726 19.09 8.53 -15.80
C TYR A 726 18.27 9.56 -16.62
N TYR A 727 17.59 10.46 -15.92
CA TYR A 727 16.75 11.48 -16.58
C TYR A 727 17.51 12.79 -16.73
N SER A 728 17.64 13.27 -17.97
CA SER A 728 18.26 14.56 -18.33
C SER A 728 17.60 15.15 -19.56
N ASP A 729 17.46 16.47 -19.61
CA ASP A 729 16.94 17.22 -20.77
C ASP A 729 15.61 16.66 -21.33
N ASN A 730 14.73 16.21 -20.44
CA ASN A 730 13.42 15.61 -20.75
C ASN A 730 13.47 14.21 -21.39
N HIS A 731 14.60 13.54 -21.35
CA HIS A 731 14.79 12.19 -21.90
C HIS A 731 15.43 11.25 -20.87
N TRP A 732 15.27 9.96 -21.09
CA TRP A 732 16.06 8.93 -20.43
C TRP A 732 17.33 8.71 -21.23
N VAL A 733 18.46 8.79 -20.56
CA VAL A 733 19.79 8.70 -21.16
C VAL A 733 20.51 7.48 -20.61
N ILE A 734 21.04 6.63 -21.48
CA ILE A 734 21.90 5.49 -21.14
C ILE A 734 23.28 5.79 -21.71
N ASP A 735 24.24 6.06 -20.83
CA ASP A 735 25.61 6.34 -21.23
C ASP A 735 26.44 5.07 -21.39
N PRO A 736 27.33 5.01 -22.39
CA PRO A 736 28.44 4.06 -22.34
C PRO A 736 29.38 4.40 -21.18
N GLY A 737 30.06 3.39 -20.65
CA GLY A 737 31.00 3.58 -19.56
C GLY A 737 31.01 2.40 -18.59
N LYS A 738 31.76 2.56 -17.50
CA LYS A 738 31.91 1.52 -16.50
C LYS A 738 30.84 1.65 -15.41
N TYR A 739 30.35 0.51 -14.99
CA TYR A 739 29.38 0.36 -13.91
C TYR A 739 29.81 -0.80 -13.02
N THR A 740 29.39 -0.75 -11.77
CA THR A 740 29.61 -1.84 -10.82
C THR A 740 28.29 -2.46 -10.43
N ILE A 741 28.11 -3.74 -10.70
CA ILE A 741 27.05 -4.57 -10.16
C ILE A 741 27.49 -5.02 -8.77
N LYS A 742 26.64 -4.81 -7.77
CA LYS A 742 26.89 -5.17 -6.38
C LYS A 742 25.76 -6.07 -5.89
N VAL A 743 26.11 -7.16 -5.21
CA VAL A 743 25.14 -8.07 -4.60
C VAL A 743 25.44 -8.19 -3.11
N GLY A 744 24.40 -8.05 -2.29
CA GLY A 744 24.57 -8.03 -0.85
C GLY A 744 23.31 -8.39 -0.07
N ALA A 745 23.44 -8.33 1.25
CA ALA A 745 22.37 -8.56 2.22
C ALA A 745 21.73 -7.25 2.71
N SER A 746 22.29 -6.10 2.33
CA SER A 746 21.74 -4.75 2.55
C SER A 746 22.54 -3.74 1.73
N SER A 747 22.09 -2.49 1.68
CA SER A 747 22.80 -1.37 1.00
C SER A 747 24.21 -1.09 1.55
N GLN A 748 24.51 -1.53 2.77
CA GLN A 748 25.81 -1.37 3.44
C GLN A 748 26.53 -2.71 3.69
N ASP A 749 25.94 -3.83 3.34
CA ASP A 749 26.54 -5.16 3.45
C ASP A 749 26.65 -5.80 2.07
N ILE A 750 27.52 -5.21 1.24
CA ILE A 750 27.82 -5.73 -0.11
C ILE A 750 28.78 -6.91 0.02
N ARG A 751 28.39 -8.06 -0.47
CA ARG A 751 29.13 -9.33 -0.36
C ARG A 751 29.94 -9.68 -1.59
N GLN A 752 29.43 -9.34 -2.78
CA GLN A 752 30.06 -9.60 -4.07
C GLN A 752 29.88 -8.38 -4.98
N SER A 753 30.86 -8.14 -5.87
CA SER A 753 30.75 -7.11 -6.90
C SER A 753 31.49 -7.48 -8.16
N GLU A 754 31.02 -7.02 -9.32
CA GLU A 754 31.62 -7.20 -10.61
C GLU A 754 31.52 -5.92 -11.44
N GLU A 755 32.62 -5.51 -12.07
CA GLU A 755 32.63 -4.36 -12.99
C GLU A 755 32.15 -4.82 -14.37
N ILE A 756 31.24 -4.03 -14.96
CA ILE A 756 30.77 -4.19 -16.33
C ILE A 756 31.01 -2.90 -17.12
N GLU A 757 31.27 -3.03 -18.41
CA GLU A 757 31.49 -1.92 -19.34
C GLU A 757 30.29 -1.85 -20.31
N MET A 758 29.53 -0.76 -20.26
CA MET A 758 28.53 -0.44 -21.28
C MET A 758 29.25 0.16 -22.50
N THR A 759 29.10 -0.47 -23.65
CA THR A 759 29.77 -0.08 -24.89
C THR A 759 28.80 0.44 -25.93
N GLY A 760 29.31 1.11 -26.95
CA GLY A 760 28.48 1.71 -28.04
C GLY A 760 28.25 3.20 -27.86
N GLU A 761 27.21 3.72 -28.52
CA GLU A 761 26.84 5.12 -28.45
C GLU A 761 25.86 5.36 -27.29
N GLN A 762 25.81 6.62 -26.84
CA GLN A 762 24.76 7.05 -25.89
C GLN A 762 23.38 6.78 -26.48
N LYS A 763 22.50 6.18 -25.68
CA LYS A 763 21.12 5.90 -26.09
C LYS A 763 20.16 6.85 -25.40
N ILE A 764 19.27 7.45 -26.18
CA ILE A 764 18.22 8.35 -25.69
C ILE A 764 16.86 7.68 -25.88
N LEU A 765 16.05 7.69 -24.84
CA LEU A 765 14.69 7.14 -24.83
C LEU A 765 13.70 8.16 -24.32
N ASP A 766 12.53 8.23 -24.93
CA ASP A 766 11.42 9.07 -24.45
C ASP A 766 10.81 8.52 -23.14
N LEU A 767 10.81 7.19 -22.98
CA LEU A 767 10.24 6.47 -21.85
C LEU A 767 11.12 5.28 -21.45
N ARG A 768 11.06 4.87 -20.19
CA ARG A 768 11.62 3.57 -19.76
C ARG A 768 10.92 2.44 -20.50
N THR A 769 11.68 1.44 -20.93
CA THR A 769 11.16 0.28 -21.66
C THR A 769 11.02 -0.96 -20.76
N LYS A 770 11.84 -1.06 -19.74
CA LYS A 770 11.85 -2.10 -18.72
C LYS A 770 12.09 -1.49 -17.35
N TYR A 771 11.38 -1.99 -16.36
CA TYR A 771 11.37 -1.44 -15.01
C TYR A 771 12.10 -2.32 -14.00
N PHE A 772 12.05 -3.63 -14.17
CA PHE A 772 12.50 -4.61 -13.17
C PHE A 772 13.44 -5.63 -13.75
N ALA A 773 14.40 -6.07 -12.94
CA ALA A 773 15.14 -7.28 -13.23
C ALA A 773 14.22 -8.51 -13.11
N GLU A 774 14.35 -9.45 -14.02
CA GLU A 774 13.73 -10.77 -13.89
C GLU A 774 14.60 -11.64 -12.99
N VAL A 775 13.98 -12.43 -12.12
CA VAL A 775 14.64 -13.29 -11.13
C VAL A 775 14.35 -14.75 -11.44
N LYS A 776 15.39 -15.61 -11.32
CA LYS A 776 15.28 -17.08 -11.46
C LYS A 776 16.07 -17.80 -10.38
#